data_fecadf7c51806309a6eaab219c86490c
#
_entry.id   fecadf7c51806309a6eaab219c86490c
#
_cell.length_a   1.000
_cell.length_b   1.000
_cell.length_c   1.000
_cell.angle_alpha   90.00
_cell.angle_beta   90.00
_cell.angle_gamma   90.00
#
_symmetry.space_group_name_H-M   'P 1'
#
loop_
_entity.id
_entity.type
_entity.pdbx_description
1 polymer ?
#
loop_
_entity_poly.entity_id
_entity_poly.type
_entity_poly.pdbx_seq_one_letter_code
_entity_poly.pdbx_strand_id
1 'polypeptide(L)'
;MIAEIIINRSAKRLNRTFDYNIPKDLEELIMIGSTVIVPFGKSAEGKETNLAEGYVVGIKENTTYEVKDIVKIKHNLTEKQIELAQWMAKRYFCNVSDCIKQMLTPGTKAKDENKNVQDKTINAVYLKKDIEEIEFDIEMQKIKSEKQKKVLQFLKDNEGVTIPEIETYAGGTRAIVKTLEKNGYVEIIEKKIERDPLASKKIEKTENLKLTLEQQMAFDEISEKMDQEQYERFLIYGVTGSGKTEIYLQLIGKSMEQNKTSIILVPEISLTPQMIDRFISRFGKDEIAVLHSKLSLGERYDEWNRIKEGKAKIVIGARSAIFAPLNNIGIIIIDEEHDSSYKSESVPKYDAKEIAKKIAKENNCPLVLGSATPDLTTYYKAQQGEITLLALTKRANNSKLPSVDVVDLKMELANGNRSMLSYKLHDAIKKNLEEKRQTILFLNRRGYSTFIMCRECGYTVKCKNCDISLTYHRFENKLKCHYCGYEEDVVTVCPECHSTKIRYFGTGTQKLEQEINKVFPQATTIRMDVDTVSKKNSHEEILNKFRNENIDILIGTQMVVKGHHFPNVTLVGVIAADSSLNIDDYRANERTFQILTQVAGRAGREQLEGNVIIQTYNPENFAIQCAKEQNYDKFYNTEIALREQLKYPPFSDIILIGFSSLNENEVKQIAEKTYQYFRKMFNTEEFNVLKPMPSPIDKIQNRFRWRIIIKGIMTENANGILNEYLQKFYNCNYKNTKVTIEINPNNMM
;
A
#
# COMPACT_ATOMS: atom_id res chain seq x y z
N MET A 1 -28.86 21.07 -22.85
CA MET A 1 -28.16 19.77 -22.74
C MET A 1 -28.43 19.12 -21.39
N ILE A 2 -28.38 17.79 -21.30
CA ILE A 2 -28.67 17.02 -20.09
C ILE A 2 -27.40 16.31 -19.63
N ALA A 3 -27.03 16.48 -18.35
CA ALA A 3 -25.94 15.75 -17.74
C ALA A 3 -26.44 14.49 -17.01
N GLU A 4 -25.80 13.36 -17.26
CA GLU A 4 -25.98 12.12 -16.49
C GLU A 4 -25.05 12.14 -15.30
N ILE A 5 -25.60 12.19 -14.08
CA ILE A 5 -24.87 12.45 -12.86
C ILE A 5 -24.98 11.27 -11.90
N ILE A 6 -23.85 10.82 -11.36
CA ILE A 6 -23.78 9.90 -10.24
C ILE A 6 -23.63 10.70 -8.95
N ILE A 7 -24.58 10.54 -8.02
CA ILE A 7 -24.59 11.27 -6.75
C ILE A 7 -23.54 10.71 -5.78
N ASN A 8 -22.79 11.59 -5.15
CA ASN A 8 -21.78 11.23 -4.15
C ASN A 8 -22.41 10.79 -2.82
N ARG A 9 -23.03 9.61 -2.83
CA ARG A 9 -23.59 8.98 -1.62
C ARG A 9 -23.25 7.49 -1.58
N SER A 10 -22.93 6.98 -0.39
CA SER A 10 -22.54 5.58 -0.17
C SER A 10 -23.70 4.58 -0.27
N ALA A 11 -24.94 5.02 -0.45
CA ALA A 11 -26.08 4.14 -0.59
C ALA A 11 -26.03 3.46 -1.97
N LYS A 12 -25.82 2.15 -1.99
CA LYS A 12 -25.65 1.37 -3.24
C LYS A 12 -26.86 1.44 -4.19
N ARG A 13 -28.08 1.74 -3.68
CA ARG A 13 -29.27 2.03 -4.51
C ARG A 13 -29.12 3.29 -5.37
N LEU A 14 -28.22 4.19 -4.99
CA LEU A 14 -27.94 5.43 -5.70
C LEU A 14 -26.77 5.28 -6.68
N ASN A 15 -26.26 4.05 -6.87
CA ASN A 15 -25.24 3.73 -7.88
C ASN A 15 -25.88 3.61 -9.27
N ARG A 16 -26.56 4.67 -9.68
CA ARG A 16 -27.16 4.85 -10.98
C ARG A 16 -27.04 6.32 -11.40
N THR A 17 -27.20 6.59 -12.66
CA THR A 17 -27.25 7.95 -13.17
C THR A 17 -28.60 8.62 -12.89
N PHE A 18 -28.54 9.92 -12.67
CA PHE A 18 -29.67 10.82 -12.57
C PHE A 18 -29.48 11.95 -13.56
N ASP A 19 -30.55 12.27 -14.28
CA ASP A 19 -30.53 13.33 -15.29
C ASP A 19 -30.73 14.70 -14.63
N TYR A 20 -29.91 15.68 -15.08
CA TYR A 20 -30.00 17.08 -14.66
C TYR A 20 -29.83 17.98 -15.87
N ASN A 21 -30.56 19.09 -15.89
CA ASN A 21 -30.40 20.11 -16.93
C ASN A 21 -29.08 20.88 -16.71
N ILE A 22 -28.36 21.15 -17.79
CA ILE A 22 -27.21 22.04 -17.80
C ILE A 22 -27.68 23.44 -18.12
N PRO A 23 -27.60 24.41 -17.18
CA PRO A 23 -27.94 25.81 -17.46
C PRO A 23 -27.06 26.40 -18.56
N LYS A 24 -27.60 27.32 -19.34
CA LYS A 24 -26.89 27.92 -20.49
C LYS A 24 -25.56 28.58 -20.14
N ASP A 25 -25.46 29.18 -18.94
CA ASP A 25 -24.26 29.82 -18.43
C ASP A 25 -23.17 28.79 -18.01
N LEU A 26 -23.53 27.52 -17.87
CA LEU A 26 -22.59 26.43 -17.51
C LEU A 26 -22.33 25.46 -18.69
N GLU A 27 -22.94 25.63 -19.85
CA GLU A 27 -22.83 24.69 -20.98
C GLU A 27 -21.40 24.53 -21.50
N GLU A 28 -20.62 25.61 -21.54
CA GLU A 28 -19.22 25.56 -22.00
C GLU A 28 -18.25 25.04 -20.93
N LEU A 29 -18.68 25.01 -19.66
CA LEU A 29 -17.84 24.66 -18.51
C LEU A 29 -18.04 23.22 -18.06
N ILE A 30 -19.24 22.65 -18.31
CA ILE A 30 -19.57 21.28 -17.89
C ILE A 30 -19.13 20.28 -18.97
N MET A 31 -18.27 19.35 -18.55
CA MET A 31 -17.80 18.22 -19.36
C MET A 31 -17.94 16.91 -18.57
N ILE A 32 -17.78 15.78 -19.25
CA ILE A 32 -17.64 14.49 -18.56
C ILE A 32 -16.46 14.59 -17.59
N GLY A 33 -16.69 14.23 -16.32
CA GLY A 33 -15.72 14.39 -15.25
C GLY A 33 -15.95 15.61 -14.36
N SER A 34 -16.83 16.54 -14.71
CA SER A 34 -17.16 17.68 -13.86
C SER A 34 -17.79 17.21 -12.54
N THR A 35 -17.25 17.69 -11.43
CA THR A 35 -17.86 17.55 -10.11
C THR A 35 -18.80 18.73 -9.89
N VAL A 36 -20.07 18.43 -9.68
CA VAL A 36 -21.15 19.43 -9.62
C VAL A 36 -21.95 19.35 -8.33
N ILE A 37 -22.61 20.44 -7.98
CA ILE A 37 -23.61 20.50 -6.91
C ILE A 37 -25.00 20.50 -7.53
N VAL A 38 -25.84 19.60 -7.05
CA VAL A 38 -27.20 19.39 -7.58
C VAL A 38 -28.23 19.29 -6.46
N PRO A 39 -29.48 19.69 -6.69
CA PRO A 39 -30.58 19.47 -5.75
C PRO A 39 -30.93 17.98 -5.71
N PHE A 40 -30.89 17.32 -4.54
CA PHE A 40 -31.15 15.90 -4.41
C PHE A 40 -32.03 15.56 -3.19
N GLY A 41 -33.15 14.92 -3.45
CA GLY A 41 -34.12 14.49 -2.44
C GLY A 41 -35.33 15.39 -2.33
N LYS A 42 -36.33 15.01 -1.53
CA LYS A 42 -37.51 15.82 -1.24
C LYS A 42 -37.16 16.84 -0.15
N SER A 43 -37.43 18.11 -0.35
CA SER A 43 -37.47 19.10 0.72
C SER A 43 -38.70 18.86 1.59
N ALA A 44 -38.58 18.89 2.91
CA ALA A 44 -39.72 19.04 3.75
C ALA A 44 -40.28 20.50 3.53
N GLU A 45 -41.58 20.65 3.55
CA GLU A 45 -42.24 21.97 3.37
C GLU A 45 -41.53 23.01 4.25
N GLY A 46 -41.02 24.07 3.60
CA GLY A 46 -40.36 25.20 4.29
C GLY A 46 -38.87 25.10 4.57
N LYS A 47 -38.15 24.08 4.09
CA LYS A 47 -36.68 23.97 4.16
C LYS A 47 -36.03 24.13 2.79
N GLU A 48 -34.82 24.74 2.76
CA GLU A 48 -33.98 24.83 1.57
C GLU A 48 -33.77 23.45 0.91
N THR A 49 -33.71 23.42 -0.40
CA THR A 49 -33.46 22.20 -1.18
C THR A 49 -32.16 21.54 -0.74
N ASN A 50 -32.21 20.26 -0.36
CA ASN A 50 -31.03 19.50 -0.01
C ASN A 50 -30.08 19.43 -1.21
N LEU A 51 -28.92 20.03 -1.11
CA LEU A 51 -27.86 19.99 -2.11
C LEU A 51 -26.98 18.73 -1.91
N ALA A 52 -26.57 18.11 -3.00
CA ALA A 52 -25.66 17.00 -3.02
C ALA A 52 -24.59 17.20 -4.09
N GLU A 53 -23.39 16.70 -3.80
CA GLU A 53 -22.32 16.61 -4.79
C GLU A 53 -22.56 15.41 -5.71
N GLY A 54 -22.28 15.58 -6.99
CA GLY A 54 -22.38 14.54 -8.00
C GLY A 54 -21.28 14.68 -9.05
N TYR A 55 -21.12 13.63 -9.84
CA TYR A 55 -20.11 13.53 -10.88
C TYR A 55 -20.78 13.32 -12.23
N VAL A 56 -20.46 14.16 -13.21
CA VAL A 56 -20.95 14.04 -14.59
C VAL A 56 -20.22 12.86 -15.26
N VAL A 57 -20.99 11.85 -15.64
CA VAL A 57 -20.46 10.63 -16.28
C VAL A 57 -20.91 10.46 -17.73
N GLY A 58 -21.81 11.32 -18.20
CA GLY A 58 -22.30 11.37 -19.56
C GLY A 58 -23.05 12.67 -19.82
N ILE A 59 -23.16 13.05 -21.09
CA ILE A 59 -23.94 14.20 -21.59
C ILE A 59 -24.79 13.72 -22.76
N LYS A 60 -26.07 14.12 -22.78
CA LYS A 60 -27.03 13.78 -23.85
C LYS A 60 -27.92 14.97 -24.19
N GLU A 61 -28.55 14.93 -25.32
CA GLU A 61 -29.38 16.05 -25.78
C GLU A 61 -30.72 16.13 -25.05
N ASN A 62 -31.39 15.00 -24.85
CA ASN A 62 -32.75 14.93 -24.34
C ASN A 62 -32.92 13.89 -23.22
N THR A 63 -33.95 14.07 -22.42
CA THR A 63 -34.40 13.10 -21.39
C THR A 63 -35.93 13.04 -21.36
N THR A 64 -36.47 11.90 -20.94
CA THR A 64 -37.92 11.70 -20.74
C THR A 64 -38.40 12.09 -19.33
N TYR A 65 -37.48 12.50 -18.47
CA TYR A 65 -37.78 12.85 -17.10
C TYR A 65 -37.84 14.36 -16.91
N GLU A 66 -38.67 14.82 -15.96
CA GLU A 66 -38.58 16.16 -15.42
C GLU A 66 -37.29 16.32 -14.61
N VAL A 67 -36.44 17.25 -14.99
CA VAL A 67 -35.10 17.43 -14.46
C VAL A 67 -34.93 18.75 -13.72
N LYS A 68 -34.03 18.77 -12.74
CA LYS A 68 -33.62 19.99 -12.04
C LYS A 68 -32.31 20.50 -12.63
N ASP A 69 -32.01 21.77 -12.41
CA ASP A 69 -30.79 22.41 -12.88
C ASP A 69 -29.59 22.07 -11.99
N ILE A 70 -28.40 22.01 -12.59
CA ILE A 70 -27.12 22.00 -11.90
C ILE A 70 -26.90 23.38 -11.27
N VAL A 71 -26.47 23.42 -10.00
CA VAL A 71 -26.31 24.68 -9.24
C VAL A 71 -24.94 25.31 -9.47
N LYS A 72 -23.86 24.50 -9.38
CA LYS A 72 -22.48 24.98 -9.59
C LYS A 72 -21.51 23.85 -9.89
N ILE A 73 -20.35 24.20 -10.43
CA ILE A 73 -19.21 23.30 -10.70
C ILE A 73 -18.18 23.49 -9.57
N LYS A 74 -17.50 22.42 -9.19
CA LYS A 74 -16.38 22.43 -8.19
C LYS A 74 -15.02 22.15 -8.82
N HIS A 75 -14.88 20.97 -9.41
CA HIS A 75 -13.63 20.43 -9.96
C HIS A 75 -13.91 19.64 -11.21
N ASN A 76 -12.89 19.47 -12.05
CA ASN A 76 -12.97 18.61 -13.22
C ASN A 76 -11.95 17.46 -13.10
N LEU A 77 -12.44 16.25 -13.35
CA LEU A 77 -11.66 15.06 -13.65
C LEU A 77 -11.60 14.89 -15.18
N THR A 78 -10.67 14.11 -15.66
CA THR A 78 -10.61 13.76 -17.08
C THR A 78 -11.62 12.66 -17.42
N GLU A 79 -12.04 12.57 -18.67
CA GLU A 79 -12.91 11.50 -19.15
C GLU A 79 -12.29 10.12 -18.91
N LYS A 80 -10.97 9.94 -19.16
CA LYS A 80 -10.23 8.71 -18.86
C LYS A 80 -10.34 8.30 -17.39
N GLN A 81 -10.35 9.26 -16.46
CA GLN A 81 -10.53 8.97 -15.02
C GLN A 81 -11.94 8.47 -14.72
N ILE A 82 -12.96 8.99 -15.41
CA ILE A 82 -14.34 8.51 -15.27
C ILE A 82 -14.48 7.09 -15.84
N GLU A 83 -13.92 6.83 -17.02
CA GLU A 83 -13.89 5.49 -17.61
C GLU A 83 -13.19 4.48 -16.70
N LEU A 84 -12.03 4.85 -16.14
CA LEU A 84 -11.33 4.02 -15.16
C LEU A 84 -12.19 3.75 -13.93
N ALA A 85 -12.88 4.77 -13.39
CA ALA A 85 -13.76 4.61 -12.23
C ALA A 85 -14.95 3.68 -12.52
N GLN A 86 -15.54 3.78 -13.70
CA GLN A 86 -16.64 2.91 -14.14
C GLN A 86 -16.16 1.45 -14.30
N TRP A 87 -14.98 1.26 -14.93
CA TRP A 87 -14.36 -0.06 -15.04
C TRP A 87 -14.05 -0.66 -13.66
N MET A 88 -13.47 0.13 -12.76
CA MET A 88 -13.20 -0.31 -11.39
C MET A 88 -14.47 -0.71 -10.65
N ALA A 89 -15.55 0.05 -10.79
CA ALA A 89 -16.81 -0.25 -10.11
C ALA A 89 -17.39 -1.60 -10.54
N LYS A 90 -17.33 -1.92 -11.84
CA LYS A 90 -17.74 -3.22 -12.39
C LYS A 90 -16.81 -4.35 -11.95
N ARG A 91 -15.49 -4.10 -11.94
CA ARG A 91 -14.46 -5.12 -11.62
C ARG A 91 -14.42 -5.46 -10.14
N TYR A 92 -14.65 -4.47 -9.26
CA TYR A 92 -14.52 -4.61 -7.79
C TYR A 92 -15.86 -4.53 -7.06
N PHE A 93 -17.00 -4.61 -7.75
CA PHE A 93 -18.34 -4.70 -7.18
C PHE A 93 -18.67 -3.59 -6.17
N CYS A 94 -18.32 -2.35 -6.50
CA CYS A 94 -18.51 -1.18 -5.64
C CYS A 94 -19.20 -0.03 -6.38
N ASN A 95 -19.45 1.09 -5.69
CA ASN A 95 -20.06 2.24 -6.33
C ASN A 95 -19.03 3.00 -7.17
N VAL A 96 -19.46 3.54 -8.32
CA VAL A 96 -18.61 4.42 -9.15
C VAL A 96 -18.13 5.62 -8.37
N SER A 97 -18.98 6.21 -7.53
CA SER A 97 -18.59 7.34 -6.66
C SER A 97 -17.46 7.00 -5.68
N ASP A 98 -17.37 5.75 -5.19
CA ASP A 98 -16.29 5.34 -4.30
C ASP A 98 -14.96 5.17 -5.07
N CYS A 99 -15.02 4.82 -6.37
CA CYS A 99 -13.86 4.78 -7.26
C CYS A 99 -13.39 6.19 -7.63
N ILE A 100 -14.30 7.09 -8.01
CA ILE A 100 -13.99 8.49 -8.34
C ILE A 100 -13.26 9.17 -7.17
N LYS A 101 -13.68 8.90 -5.93
CA LYS A 101 -13.03 9.46 -4.72
C LYS A 101 -11.53 9.12 -4.60
N GLN A 102 -11.06 8.04 -5.22
CA GLN A 102 -9.63 7.71 -5.19
C GLN A 102 -8.79 8.66 -6.07
N MET A 103 -9.44 9.30 -7.05
CA MET A 103 -8.81 10.17 -8.05
C MET A 103 -8.98 11.67 -7.75
N LEU A 104 -9.76 12.02 -6.72
CA LEU A 104 -9.94 13.40 -6.29
C LEU A 104 -8.73 13.89 -5.50
N THR A 105 -8.43 15.19 -5.64
CA THR A 105 -7.38 15.87 -4.86
C THR A 105 -7.54 15.57 -3.36
N PRO A 106 -6.51 15.09 -2.67
CA PRO A 106 -6.56 14.84 -1.24
C PRO A 106 -6.93 16.10 -0.45
N GLY A 107 -7.74 15.94 0.60
CA GLY A 107 -8.16 17.06 1.44
C GLY A 107 -9.35 17.88 0.94
N THR A 108 -9.88 17.60 -0.26
CA THR A 108 -11.05 18.32 -0.82
C THR A 108 -12.39 17.60 -0.63
N LYS A 109 -12.39 16.53 0.18
CA LYS A 109 -13.55 15.62 0.37
C LYS A 109 -14.49 16.00 1.52
N ALA A 110 -14.24 17.10 2.24
CA ALA A 110 -15.09 17.49 3.34
C ALA A 110 -16.45 18.01 2.82
N LYS A 111 -17.53 17.67 3.54
CA LYS A 111 -18.88 18.17 3.21
C LYS A 111 -19.00 19.69 3.39
N ASP A 112 -18.28 20.23 4.34
CA ASP A 112 -18.15 21.66 4.60
C ASP A 112 -16.91 22.17 3.85
N GLU A 113 -17.09 23.03 2.88
CA GLU A 113 -16.02 23.58 2.04
C GLU A 113 -14.96 24.32 2.87
N ASN A 114 -15.35 24.94 3.98
CA ASN A 114 -14.45 25.62 4.91
C ASN A 114 -13.49 24.67 5.64
N LYS A 115 -13.77 23.35 5.62
CA LYS A 115 -12.91 22.30 6.18
C LYS A 115 -12.03 21.60 5.15
N ASN A 116 -12.15 21.97 3.89
CA ASN A 116 -11.25 21.50 2.84
C ASN A 116 -9.87 22.14 3.00
N VAL A 117 -8.86 21.39 2.61
CA VAL A 117 -7.49 21.92 2.55
C VAL A 117 -7.47 23.01 1.46
N GLN A 118 -6.92 24.16 1.81
CA GLN A 118 -6.69 25.28 0.91
C GLN A 118 -5.19 25.47 0.70
N ASP A 119 -4.83 26.22 -0.32
CA ASP A 119 -3.47 26.67 -0.54
C ASP A 119 -2.95 27.36 0.74
N LYS A 120 -1.72 27.03 1.10
CA LYS A 120 -1.05 27.75 2.17
C LYS A 120 -0.49 29.04 1.58
N THR A 121 -0.92 30.17 2.11
CA THR A 121 -0.44 31.48 1.70
C THR A 121 0.38 32.12 2.80
N ILE A 122 1.34 32.94 2.41
CA ILE A 122 2.07 33.85 3.29
C ILE A 122 2.02 35.25 2.72
N ASN A 123 2.04 36.21 3.61
CA ASN A 123 2.17 37.60 3.25
C ASN A 123 3.66 37.92 3.00
N ALA A 124 4.02 38.07 1.74
CA ALA A 124 5.35 38.49 1.31
C ALA A 124 5.36 40.01 1.08
N VAL A 125 6.42 40.67 1.50
CA VAL A 125 6.57 42.12 1.44
C VAL A 125 7.51 42.48 0.31
N TYR A 126 7.04 43.34 -0.59
CA TYR A 126 7.81 43.86 -1.74
C TYR A 126 7.95 45.38 -1.64
N LEU A 127 9.02 45.94 -2.23
CA LEU A 127 9.12 47.37 -2.45
C LEU A 127 8.11 47.78 -3.53
N LYS A 128 7.32 48.81 -3.27
CA LYS A 128 6.36 49.37 -4.23
C LYS A 128 6.91 50.61 -4.95
N LYS A 129 7.84 51.33 -4.33
CA LYS A 129 8.55 52.45 -4.91
C LYS A 129 9.92 52.04 -5.38
N ASP A 130 10.41 52.71 -6.41
CA ASP A 130 11.78 52.52 -6.89
C ASP A 130 12.82 52.85 -5.82
N ILE A 131 13.91 52.15 -5.85
CA ILE A 131 15.00 52.27 -4.86
C ILE A 131 15.51 53.71 -4.76
N GLU A 132 15.68 54.39 -5.91
CA GLU A 132 16.12 55.77 -5.98
C GLU A 132 15.15 56.73 -5.30
N GLU A 133 13.82 56.52 -5.44
CA GLU A 133 12.83 57.33 -4.73
C GLU A 133 12.86 57.11 -3.20
N ILE A 134 13.10 55.86 -2.79
CA ILE A 134 13.20 55.49 -1.38
C ILE A 134 14.45 56.16 -0.75
N GLU A 135 15.60 56.13 -1.43
CA GLU A 135 16.85 56.76 -0.99
C GLU A 135 16.67 58.26 -0.88
N PHE A 136 16.07 58.92 -1.88
CA PHE A 136 15.76 60.35 -1.86
C PHE A 136 14.82 60.71 -0.70
N ASP A 137 13.78 59.95 -0.46
CA ASP A 137 12.83 60.16 0.65
C ASP A 137 13.48 59.95 2.04
N ILE A 138 14.52 59.11 2.13
CA ILE A 138 15.33 58.93 3.34
C ILE A 138 16.24 60.15 3.56
N GLU A 139 16.92 60.66 2.52
CA GLU A 139 17.81 61.82 2.57
C GLU A 139 17.01 63.09 2.91
N MET A 140 15.86 63.27 2.32
CA MET A 140 14.95 64.37 2.58
C MET A 140 14.21 64.30 3.94
N GLN A 141 14.57 63.31 4.79
CA GLN A 141 14.02 63.09 6.11
C GLN A 141 12.47 62.87 6.13
N LYS A 142 11.89 62.45 5.04
CA LYS A 142 10.45 62.05 5.01
C LYS A 142 10.23 60.79 5.81
N ILE A 143 11.21 59.88 5.83
CA ILE A 143 11.23 58.68 6.66
C ILE A 143 12.14 58.93 7.88
N LYS A 144 11.54 59.24 9.02
CA LYS A 144 12.27 59.62 10.25
C LYS A 144 12.67 58.42 11.11
N SER A 145 11.95 57.31 11.01
CA SER A 145 12.16 56.15 11.88
C SER A 145 13.33 55.30 11.41
N GLU A 146 14.36 55.13 12.22
CA GLU A 146 15.51 54.29 11.94
C GLU A 146 15.12 52.83 11.70
N LYS A 147 14.06 52.34 12.36
CA LYS A 147 13.54 50.97 12.11
C LYS A 147 12.89 50.83 10.72
N GLN A 148 12.17 51.89 10.27
CA GLN A 148 11.63 51.90 8.91
C GLN A 148 12.75 51.92 7.84
N LYS A 149 13.79 52.71 8.05
CA LYS A 149 14.96 52.77 7.14
C LYS A 149 15.60 51.39 7.05
N LYS A 150 15.87 50.71 8.18
CA LYS A 150 16.46 49.36 8.21
C LYS A 150 15.60 48.33 7.46
N VAL A 151 14.29 48.40 7.62
CA VAL A 151 13.35 47.47 6.90
C VAL A 151 13.42 47.74 5.39
N LEU A 152 13.40 49.00 4.95
CA LEU A 152 13.47 49.35 3.53
C LEU A 152 14.84 48.95 2.93
N GLN A 153 15.93 49.16 3.68
CA GLN A 153 17.27 48.78 3.26
C GLN A 153 17.42 47.25 3.17
N PHE A 154 16.83 46.50 4.10
CA PHE A 154 16.79 45.04 4.04
C PHE A 154 15.98 44.53 2.84
N LEU A 155 14.83 45.17 2.54
CA LEU A 155 13.99 44.81 1.40
C LEU A 155 14.65 45.15 0.04
N LYS A 156 15.58 46.11 -0.02
CA LYS A 156 16.36 46.41 -1.22
C LYS A 156 17.20 45.23 -1.70
N ASP A 157 17.81 44.51 -0.75
CA ASP A 157 18.63 43.33 -1.04
C ASP A 157 17.87 42.02 -1.02
N ASN A 158 16.64 42.02 -0.51
CA ASN A 158 15.84 40.81 -0.27
C ASN A 158 14.36 41.06 -0.59
N GLU A 159 14.00 40.91 -1.86
CA GLU A 159 12.57 41.04 -2.27
C GLU A 159 11.71 39.83 -1.90
N GLY A 160 10.47 40.08 -1.57
CA GLY A 160 9.47 39.03 -1.32
C GLY A 160 9.67 38.27 -0.02
N VAL A 161 10.26 38.91 0.99
CA VAL A 161 10.47 38.33 2.32
C VAL A 161 9.21 38.46 3.20
N THR A 162 9.10 37.53 4.13
CA THR A 162 7.96 37.49 5.07
C THR A 162 8.11 38.44 6.25
N ILE A 163 6.99 38.82 6.87
CA ILE A 163 7.04 39.67 8.08
C ILE A 163 7.91 39.06 9.20
N PRO A 164 7.83 37.72 9.52
CA PRO A 164 8.74 37.11 10.49
C PRO A 164 10.24 37.23 10.14
N GLU A 165 10.60 37.15 8.85
CA GLU A 165 11.98 37.35 8.41
C GLU A 165 12.42 38.80 8.60
N ILE A 166 11.55 39.76 8.29
CA ILE A 166 11.79 41.19 8.57
C ILE A 166 11.96 41.43 10.07
N GLU A 167 11.17 40.78 10.92
CA GLU A 167 11.31 40.85 12.37
C GLU A 167 12.65 40.31 12.85
N THR A 168 13.08 39.18 12.28
CA THR A 168 14.32 38.50 12.69
C THR A 168 15.57 39.23 12.21
N TYR A 169 15.59 39.66 10.94
CA TYR A 169 16.82 40.13 10.30
C TYR A 169 16.92 41.65 10.20
N ALA A 170 15.79 42.37 10.14
CA ALA A 170 15.76 43.81 10.05
C ALA A 170 15.25 44.51 11.35
N GLY A 171 14.81 43.75 12.35
CA GLY A 171 14.25 44.28 13.58
C GLY A 171 12.94 45.06 13.38
N GLY A 172 12.28 44.84 12.22
CA GLY A 172 10.96 45.40 11.91
C GLY A 172 9.85 44.66 12.62
N THR A 173 8.75 45.31 12.91
CA THR A 173 7.54 44.66 13.43
C THR A 173 6.40 44.74 12.41
N ARG A 174 5.39 43.88 12.54
CA ARG A 174 4.20 43.91 11.67
C ARG A 174 3.55 45.31 11.60
N ALA A 175 3.61 46.08 12.68
CA ALA A 175 3.12 47.45 12.71
C ALA A 175 3.94 48.38 11.82
N ILE A 176 5.26 48.24 11.80
CA ILE A 176 6.16 49.03 10.96
C ILE A 176 5.90 48.71 9.48
N VAL A 177 5.80 47.44 9.11
CA VAL A 177 5.50 47.02 7.73
C VAL A 177 4.15 47.58 7.26
N LYS A 178 3.09 47.50 8.10
CA LYS A 178 1.80 48.09 7.77
C LYS A 178 1.83 49.63 7.65
N THR A 179 2.69 50.30 8.41
CA THR A 179 2.88 51.75 8.27
C THR A 179 3.58 52.09 6.96
N LEU A 180 4.60 51.32 6.55
CA LEU A 180 5.26 51.48 5.27
C LEU A 180 4.31 51.18 4.10
N GLU A 181 3.45 50.18 4.23
CA GLU A 181 2.42 49.86 3.24
C GLU A 181 1.41 51.04 3.10
N LYS A 182 0.91 51.53 4.22
CA LYS A 182 -0.01 52.69 4.21
C LYS A 182 0.62 53.94 3.58
N ASN A 183 1.92 54.11 3.74
CA ASN A 183 2.68 55.24 3.15
C ASN A 183 3.12 54.97 1.71
N GLY A 184 2.77 53.80 1.13
CA GLY A 184 3.03 53.45 -0.26
C GLY A 184 4.47 53.09 -0.57
N TYR A 185 5.32 52.76 0.42
CA TYR A 185 6.72 52.33 0.20
C TYR A 185 6.82 50.84 -0.05
N VAL A 186 5.94 50.00 0.51
CA VAL A 186 5.89 48.58 0.35
C VAL A 186 4.48 48.13 0.00
N GLU A 187 4.37 46.96 -0.58
CA GLU A 187 3.12 46.24 -0.76
C GLU A 187 3.22 44.85 -0.15
N ILE A 188 2.11 44.35 0.42
CA ILE A 188 2.00 43.03 0.97
C ILE A 188 1.22 42.18 -0.02
N ILE A 189 1.88 41.21 -0.65
CA ILE A 189 1.28 40.30 -1.61
C ILE A 189 1.12 38.93 -0.96
N GLU A 190 -0.06 38.37 -1.06
CA GLU A 190 -0.33 37.02 -0.61
C GLU A 190 0.30 36.02 -1.60
N LYS A 191 1.38 35.37 -1.18
CA LYS A 191 2.11 34.40 -2.00
C LYS A 191 1.77 32.99 -1.55
N LYS A 192 1.42 32.13 -2.52
CA LYS A 192 1.21 30.70 -2.28
C LYS A 192 2.54 30.03 -1.92
N ILE A 193 2.54 29.23 -0.84
CA ILE A 193 3.68 28.38 -0.46
C ILE A 193 3.24 26.94 -0.51
N GLU A 194 4.04 26.13 -1.19
CA GLU A 194 3.89 24.67 -1.21
C GLU A 194 4.48 24.09 0.09
N ARG A 195 3.73 23.16 0.73
CA ARG A 195 4.21 22.37 1.86
C ARG A 195 5.05 21.25 1.28
N ASP A 196 6.34 21.52 1.09
CA ASP A 196 7.29 20.57 0.51
C ASP A 196 7.77 19.58 1.60
N PRO A 197 7.40 18.29 1.53
CA PRO A 197 7.86 17.29 2.48
C PRO A 197 9.36 17.00 2.36
N LEU A 198 10.01 17.48 1.29
CA LEU A 198 11.41 17.27 0.97
C LEU A 198 12.28 18.52 1.19
N ALA A 199 11.69 19.61 1.71
CA ALA A 199 12.35 20.92 1.85
C ALA A 199 13.67 20.88 2.64
N SER A 200 13.77 20.03 3.66
CA SER A 200 14.97 19.92 4.51
C SER A 200 16.09 19.06 3.91
N LYS A 201 15.86 18.40 2.76
CA LYS A 201 16.80 17.46 2.17
C LYS A 201 17.79 18.18 1.25
N LYS A 202 19.06 18.17 1.63
CA LYS A 202 20.20 18.54 0.76
C LYS A 202 20.91 17.25 0.36
N ILE A 203 20.76 16.83 -0.88
CA ILE A 203 21.31 15.57 -1.37
C ILE A 203 22.19 15.89 -2.58
N GLU A 204 23.40 15.34 -2.61
CA GLU A 204 24.31 15.46 -3.73
C GLU A 204 23.80 14.68 -4.93
N LYS A 205 23.98 15.22 -6.14
CA LYS A 205 23.59 14.54 -7.38
C LYS A 205 24.48 13.32 -7.61
N THR A 206 23.85 12.24 -8.06
CA THR A 206 24.54 11.00 -8.47
C THR A 206 24.35 10.75 -9.96
N GLU A 207 25.32 10.08 -10.56
CA GLU A 207 25.28 9.66 -11.95
C GLU A 207 24.80 8.21 -12.09
N ASN A 208 24.51 7.80 -13.32
CA ASN A 208 24.14 6.43 -13.63
C ASN A 208 25.30 5.47 -13.34
N LEU A 209 24.99 4.41 -12.60
CA LEU A 209 25.96 3.34 -12.40
C LEU A 209 26.06 2.48 -13.67
N LYS A 210 27.26 1.93 -13.91
CA LYS A 210 27.46 0.98 -15.00
C LYS A 210 26.66 -0.29 -14.72
N LEU A 211 25.75 -0.64 -15.61
CA LEU A 211 24.97 -1.86 -15.53
C LEU A 211 25.82 -3.11 -15.72
N THR A 212 25.48 -4.18 -15.00
CA THR A 212 26.01 -5.52 -15.30
C THR A 212 25.38 -6.04 -16.60
N LEU A 213 25.91 -7.12 -17.16
CA LEU A 213 25.38 -7.68 -18.40
C LEU A 213 23.88 -8.04 -18.30
N GLU A 214 23.47 -8.72 -17.21
CA GLU A 214 22.06 -9.08 -16.99
C GLU A 214 21.17 -7.82 -16.82
N GLN A 215 21.65 -6.81 -16.11
CA GLN A 215 20.93 -5.55 -15.96
C GLN A 215 20.82 -4.78 -17.28
N GLN A 216 21.88 -4.76 -18.09
CA GLN A 216 21.89 -4.12 -19.40
C GLN A 216 20.88 -4.79 -20.35
N MET A 217 20.87 -6.11 -20.42
CA MET A 217 19.89 -6.84 -21.24
C MET A 217 18.44 -6.50 -20.82
N ALA A 218 18.18 -6.48 -19.51
CA ALA A 218 16.84 -6.12 -19.00
C ALA A 218 16.49 -4.66 -19.32
N PHE A 219 17.44 -3.74 -19.20
CA PHE A 219 17.24 -2.33 -19.55
C PHE A 219 16.96 -2.16 -21.05
N ASP A 220 17.75 -2.80 -21.91
CA ASP A 220 17.64 -2.69 -23.38
C ASP A 220 16.28 -3.21 -23.86
N GLU A 221 15.82 -4.38 -23.37
CA GLU A 221 14.56 -4.98 -23.78
C GLU A 221 13.35 -4.14 -23.37
N ILE A 222 13.35 -3.58 -22.15
CA ILE A 222 12.27 -2.66 -21.72
C ILE A 222 12.36 -1.35 -22.52
N SER A 223 13.57 -0.84 -22.73
CA SER A 223 13.83 0.41 -23.45
C SER A 223 13.35 0.35 -24.90
N GLU A 224 13.50 -0.77 -25.56
CA GLU A 224 12.99 -0.99 -26.91
C GLU A 224 11.46 -0.79 -26.98
N LYS A 225 10.72 -1.31 -25.99
CA LYS A 225 9.26 -1.13 -25.94
C LYS A 225 8.86 0.30 -25.58
N MET A 226 9.66 1.01 -24.78
CA MET A 226 9.45 2.44 -24.54
C MET A 226 9.63 3.25 -25.84
N ASP A 227 10.65 2.96 -26.64
CA ASP A 227 10.92 3.63 -27.90
C ASP A 227 9.83 3.36 -28.97
N GLN A 228 9.27 2.14 -28.94
CA GLN A 228 8.18 1.72 -29.83
C GLN A 228 6.80 2.21 -29.36
N GLU A 229 6.69 2.82 -28.18
CA GLU A 229 5.41 3.18 -27.54
C GLU A 229 4.45 1.99 -27.44
N GLN A 230 4.96 0.83 -27.04
CA GLN A 230 4.22 -0.41 -26.94
C GLN A 230 3.99 -0.83 -25.51
N TYR A 231 2.75 -1.19 -25.24
CA TYR A 231 2.41 -1.84 -23.96
C TYR A 231 2.96 -3.25 -23.93
N GLU A 232 3.82 -3.53 -22.96
CA GLU A 232 4.26 -4.88 -22.60
C GLU A 232 4.42 -4.99 -21.09
N ARG A 233 4.31 -6.20 -20.57
CA ARG A 233 4.51 -6.50 -19.15
C ARG A 233 5.82 -7.22 -18.95
N PHE A 234 6.63 -6.73 -18.04
CA PHE A 234 7.92 -7.30 -17.67
C PHE A 234 7.93 -7.72 -16.21
N LEU A 235 8.52 -8.87 -15.91
CA LEU A 235 8.84 -9.28 -14.56
C LEU A 235 10.36 -9.33 -14.39
N ILE A 236 10.93 -8.37 -13.66
CA ILE A 236 12.34 -8.40 -13.26
C ILE A 236 12.43 -9.28 -12.01
N TYR A 237 12.78 -10.55 -12.22
CA TYR A 237 13.09 -11.49 -11.16
C TYR A 237 14.57 -11.41 -10.81
N GLY A 238 14.91 -10.93 -9.63
CA GLY A 238 16.31 -10.73 -9.27
C GLY A 238 16.56 -10.92 -7.79
N VAL A 239 17.62 -11.66 -7.47
CA VAL A 239 18.04 -11.88 -6.08
C VAL A 239 18.16 -10.57 -5.29
N THR A 240 18.05 -10.65 -3.96
CA THR A 240 18.23 -9.47 -3.10
C THR A 240 19.61 -8.86 -3.33
N GLY A 241 19.67 -7.57 -3.68
CA GLY A 241 20.91 -6.90 -4.00
C GLY A 241 21.37 -7.06 -5.47
N SER A 242 20.52 -7.57 -6.38
CA SER A 242 20.81 -7.63 -7.81
C SER A 242 20.81 -6.27 -8.53
N GLY A 243 20.46 -5.18 -7.83
CA GLY A 243 20.49 -3.83 -8.39
C GLY A 243 19.27 -3.45 -9.22
N LYS A 244 18.11 -4.08 -9.03
CA LYS A 244 16.82 -3.72 -9.68
C LYS A 244 16.54 -2.22 -9.66
N THR A 245 16.79 -1.57 -8.52
CA THR A 245 16.56 -0.13 -8.36
C THR A 245 17.37 0.72 -9.36
N GLU A 246 18.58 0.32 -9.72
CA GLU A 246 19.38 1.05 -10.71
C GLU A 246 18.76 0.94 -12.11
N ILE A 247 18.22 -0.22 -12.49
CA ILE A 247 17.48 -0.37 -13.74
C ILE A 247 16.25 0.57 -13.74
N TYR A 248 15.51 0.64 -12.63
CA TYR A 248 14.36 1.54 -12.51
C TYR A 248 14.76 3.00 -12.71
N LEU A 249 15.85 3.43 -12.05
CA LEU A 249 16.37 4.80 -12.17
C LEU A 249 16.74 5.14 -13.62
N GLN A 250 17.42 4.24 -14.32
CA GLN A 250 17.82 4.49 -15.71
C GLN A 250 16.62 4.46 -16.67
N LEU A 251 15.64 3.59 -16.47
CA LEU A 251 14.40 3.57 -17.25
C LEU A 251 13.57 4.85 -17.05
N ILE A 252 13.49 5.35 -15.81
CA ILE A 252 12.84 6.63 -15.51
C ILE A 252 13.58 7.79 -16.16
N GLY A 253 14.93 7.78 -16.14
CA GLY A 253 15.75 8.75 -16.85
C GLY A 253 15.43 8.78 -18.34
N LYS A 254 15.36 7.61 -18.97
CA LYS A 254 14.94 7.48 -20.38
C LYS A 254 13.52 8.01 -20.63
N SER A 255 12.58 7.75 -19.74
CA SER A 255 11.21 8.29 -19.84
C SER A 255 11.23 9.84 -19.82
N MET A 256 12.05 10.44 -18.95
CA MET A 256 12.21 11.90 -18.88
C MET A 256 12.85 12.48 -20.13
N GLU A 257 13.86 11.84 -20.70
CA GLU A 257 14.49 12.23 -21.98
C GLU A 257 13.47 12.24 -23.13
N GLN A 258 12.47 11.37 -23.09
CA GLN A 258 11.35 11.33 -24.02
C GLN A 258 10.21 12.34 -23.67
N ASN A 259 10.42 13.23 -22.69
CA ASN A 259 9.39 14.13 -22.15
C ASN A 259 8.13 13.43 -21.68
N LYS A 260 8.28 12.21 -21.14
CA LYS A 260 7.21 11.41 -20.54
C LYS A 260 7.32 11.36 -19.02
N THR A 261 6.23 11.01 -18.38
CA THR A 261 6.16 10.91 -16.92
C THR A 261 6.26 9.46 -16.45
N SER A 262 6.54 9.25 -15.17
CA SER A 262 6.76 7.92 -14.61
C SER A 262 6.05 7.74 -13.28
N ILE A 263 5.49 6.53 -13.07
CA ILE A 263 4.94 6.11 -11.78
C ILE A 263 5.79 4.96 -11.24
N ILE A 264 6.24 5.08 -9.99
CA ILE A 264 6.83 3.98 -9.26
C ILE A 264 6.05 3.71 -7.98
N LEU A 265 5.51 2.51 -7.88
CA LEU A 265 4.85 2.03 -6.68
C LEU A 265 5.82 1.20 -5.86
N VAL A 266 5.83 1.49 -4.56
CA VAL A 266 6.61 0.73 -3.56
C VAL A 266 5.71 0.40 -2.38
N PRO A 267 5.92 -0.74 -1.69
CA PRO A 267 5.18 -1.01 -0.45
C PRO A 267 5.39 0.12 0.54
N GLU A 268 4.33 0.52 1.25
CA GLU A 268 4.39 1.68 2.16
C GLU A 268 5.49 1.58 3.22
N ILE A 269 5.76 0.35 3.69
CA ILE A 269 6.85 0.07 4.64
C ILE A 269 8.23 0.20 3.99
N SER A 270 8.33 -0.04 2.69
CA SER A 270 9.58 0.06 1.91
C SER A 270 9.86 1.47 1.40
N LEU A 271 8.87 2.38 1.47
CA LEU A 271 9.03 3.79 1.13
C LEU A 271 9.81 4.51 2.25
N THR A 272 11.09 4.21 2.31
CA THR A 272 11.99 4.75 3.32
C THR A 272 12.63 6.05 2.82
N PRO A 273 13.10 6.93 3.74
CA PRO A 273 13.87 8.11 3.36
C PRO A 273 15.04 7.78 2.44
N GLN A 274 15.73 6.67 2.67
CA GLN A 274 16.86 6.23 1.83
C GLN A 274 16.45 5.89 0.40
N MET A 275 15.29 5.28 0.22
CA MET A 275 14.79 5.02 -1.14
C MET A 275 14.47 6.34 -1.84
N ILE A 276 13.73 7.22 -1.17
CA ILE A 276 13.41 8.55 -1.70
C ILE A 276 14.69 9.33 -2.02
N ASP A 277 15.71 9.30 -1.14
CA ASP A 277 16.98 9.97 -1.32
C ASP A 277 17.73 9.53 -2.58
N ARG A 278 17.67 8.23 -2.94
CA ARG A 278 18.25 7.71 -4.19
C ARG A 278 17.61 8.32 -5.44
N PHE A 279 16.30 8.54 -5.41
CA PHE A 279 15.62 9.20 -6.54
C PHE A 279 15.92 10.69 -6.57
N ILE A 280 15.90 11.36 -5.42
CA ILE A 280 16.23 12.79 -5.33
C ILE A 280 17.68 13.04 -5.77
N SER A 281 18.61 12.19 -5.38
CA SER A 281 20.02 12.32 -5.80
C SER A 281 20.21 12.16 -7.31
N ARG A 282 19.34 11.37 -7.97
CA ARG A 282 19.41 11.16 -9.41
C ARG A 282 18.71 12.26 -10.21
N PHE A 283 17.50 12.66 -9.83
CA PHE A 283 16.63 13.50 -10.65
C PHE A 283 16.42 14.91 -10.09
N GLY A 284 16.78 15.14 -8.84
CA GLY A 284 16.42 16.38 -8.12
C GLY A 284 15.02 16.31 -7.49
N LYS A 285 14.81 17.11 -6.45
CA LYS A 285 13.57 17.12 -5.68
C LYS A 285 12.38 17.71 -6.44
N ASP A 286 12.64 18.63 -7.36
CA ASP A 286 11.61 19.38 -8.07
C ASP A 286 10.87 18.50 -9.10
N GLU A 287 11.54 17.51 -9.67
CA GLU A 287 10.96 16.55 -10.62
C GLU A 287 10.16 15.42 -9.95
N ILE A 288 10.26 15.30 -8.62
CA ILE A 288 9.68 14.17 -7.86
C ILE A 288 8.52 14.63 -6.99
N ALA A 289 7.43 13.90 -7.03
CA ALA A 289 6.34 13.96 -6.04
C ALA A 289 6.25 12.66 -5.25
N VAL A 290 6.10 12.77 -3.92
CA VAL A 290 5.99 11.60 -3.03
C VAL A 290 4.59 11.50 -2.46
N LEU A 291 3.93 10.34 -2.63
CA LEU A 291 2.56 10.11 -2.18
C LEU A 291 2.44 8.89 -1.25
N HIS A 292 2.24 9.13 0.05
CA HIS A 292 1.99 8.07 1.04
C HIS A 292 1.11 8.53 2.21
N SER A 293 0.62 7.58 3.01
CA SER A 293 -0.34 7.85 4.10
C SER A 293 0.23 8.68 5.26
N LYS A 294 1.56 8.68 5.46
CA LYS A 294 2.22 9.42 6.56
C LYS A 294 2.31 10.93 6.31
N LEU A 295 2.13 11.37 5.05
CA LEU A 295 2.02 12.79 4.73
C LEU A 295 0.73 13.37 5.32
N SER A 296 0.79 14.60 5.82
CA SER A 296 -0.39 15.36 6.21
C SER A 296 -1.32 15.59 5.01
N LEU A 297 -2.57 15.90 5.28
CA LEU A 297 -3.54 16.22 4.21
C LEU A 297 -3.09 17.39 3.36
N GLY A 298 -2.44 18.41 3.97
CA GLY A 298 -1.91 19.57 3.27
C GLY A 298 -0.74 19.22 2.35
N GLU A 299 0.23 18.45 2.84
CA GLU A 299 1.36 17.97 2.03
C GLU A 299 0.87 17.14 0.84
N ARG A 300 -0.09 16.22 1.05
CA ARG A 300 -0.68 15.44 -0.05
C ARG A 300 -1.45 16.28 -1.05
N TYR A 301 -2.13 17.33 -0.59
CA TYR A 301 -2.81 18.30 -1.44
C TYR A 301 -1.82 19.04 -2.34
N ASP A 302 -0.75 19.55 -1.77
CA ASP A 302 0.26 20.33 -2.50
C ASP A 302 1.03 19.44 -3.49
N GLU A 303 1.46 18.23 -3.09
CA GLU A 303 2.09 17.25 -3.99
C GLU A 303 1.17 16.86 -5.15
N TRP A 304 -0.12 16.63 -4.89
CA TRP A 304 -1.10 16.33 -5.93
C TRP A 304 -1.26 17.46 -6.95
N ASN A 305 -1.27 18.71 -6.46
CA ASN A 305 -1.34 19.88 -7.34
C ASN A 305 -0.06 20.06 -8.16
N ARG A 306 1.13 19.82 -7.57
CA ARG A 306 2.41 19.83 -8.32
C ARG A 306 2.38 18.83 -9.48
N ILE A 307 1.83 17.64 -9.26
CA ILE A 307 1.68 16.63 -10.32
C ILE A 307 0.70 17.13 -11.39
N LYS A 308 -0.47 17.63 -10.96
CA LYS A 308 -1.53 18.13 -11.86
C LYS A 308 -1.06 19.31 -12.72
N GLU A 309 -0.22 20.18 -12.16
CA GLU A 309 0.38 21.34 -12.83
C GLU A 309 1.58 20.95 -13.73
N GLY A 310 1.98 19.67 -13.75
CA GLY A 310 3.11 19.18 -14.55
C GLY A 310 4.50 19.58 -14.01
N LYS A 311 4.57 20.10 -12.78
CA LYS A 311 5.81 20.46 -12.11
C LYS A 311 6.62 19.21 -11.72
N ALA A 312 5.96 18.17 -11.26
CA ALA A 312 6.57 16.89 -10.95
C ALA A 312 6.27 15.86 -12.05
N LYS A 313 7.31 15.25 -12.59
CA LYS A 313 7.23 14.25 -13.67
C LYS A 313 7.34 12.81 -13.17
N ILE A 314 7.89 12.61 -11.98
CA ILE A 314 8.10 11.30 -11.36
C ILE A 314 7.24 11.23 -10.10
N VAL A 315 6.34 10.25 -10.04
CA VAL A 315 5.55 9.97 -8.85
C VAL A 315 6.05 8.71 -8.17
N ILE A 316 6.48 8.85 -6.91
CA ILE A 316 6.89 7.75 -6.06
C ILE A 316 5.87 7.61 -4.95
N GLY A 317 5.33 6.41 -4.74
CA GLY A 317 4.39 6.27 -3.66
C GLY A 317 3.90 4.87 -3.37
N ALA A 318 3.06 4.80 -2.35
CA ALA A 318 2.35 3.57 -2.00
C ALA A 318 1.20 3.31 -3.00
N ARG A 319 0.48 2.22 -2.80
CA ARG A 319 -0.63 1.76 -3.65
C ARG A 319 -1.50 2.86 -4.26
N SER A 320 -1.88 3.89 -3.48
CA SER A 320 -2.78 4.95 -3.96
C SER A 320 -2.13 5.93 -4.95
N ALA A 321 -0.81 5.94 -5.05
CA ALA A 321 -0.09 6.79 -6.00
C ALA A 321 -0.38 6.44 -7.46
N ILE A 322 -0.93 5.25 -7.74
CA ILE A 322 -1.37 4.84 -9.08
C ILE A 322 -2.46 5.75 -9.67
N PHE A 323 -3.19 6.49 -8.83
CA PHE A 323 -4.22 7.43 -9.25
C PHE A 323 -3.71 8.87 -9.42
N ALA A 324 -2.41 9.10 -9.30
CA ALA A 324 -1.82 10.42 -9.50
C ALA A 324 -2.19 10.98 -10.89
N PRO A 325 -2.55 12.28 -10.98
CA PRO A 325 -3.04 12.89 -12.21
C PRO A 325 -1.90 13.23 -13.18
N LEU A 326 -1.09 12.23 -13.50
CA LEU A 326 -0.03 12.35 -14.52
C LEU A 326 -0.61 12.24 -15.91
N ASN A 327 -0.04 13.02 -16.83
CA ASN A 327 -0.28 12.93 -18.25
C ASN A 327 0.94 12.31 -18.94
N ASN A 328 0.73 11.71 -20.11
CA ASN A 328 1.80 11.17 -20.95
C ASN A 328 2.75 10.21 -20.22
N ILE A 329 2.19 9.16 -19.62
CA ILE A 329 2.96 8.17 -18.85
C ILE A 329 3.81 7.32 -19.80
N GLY A 330 5.14 7.30 -19.59
CA GLY A 330 6.10 6.53 -20.36
C GLY A 330 6.45 5.17 -19.76
N ILE A 331 6.29 5.01 -18.44
CA ILE A 331 6.56 3.75 -17.75
C ILE A 331 5.84 3.71 -16.40
N ILE A 332 5.39 2.51 -16.01
CA ILE A 332 4.90 2.22 -14.67
C ILE A 332 5.73 1.09 -14.07
N ILE A 333 6.26 1.31 -12.87
CA ILE A 333 7.10 0.35 -12.15
C ILE A 333 6.42 -0.02 -10.83
N ILE A 334 6.40 -1.30 -10.49
CA ILE A 334 5.91 -1.82 -9.20
C ILE A 334 7.02 -2.64 -8.58
N ASP A 335 7.68 -2.08 -7.57
CA ASP A 335 8.72 -2.80 -6.82
C ASP A 335 8.11 -3.69 -5.74
N GLU A 336 8.79 -4.80 -5.41
CA GLU A 336 8.28 -5.84 -4.49
C GLU A 336 6.81 -6.23 -4.81
N GLU A 337 6.53 -6.56 -6.07
CA GLU A 337 5.18 -6.76 -6.64
C GLU A 337 4.34 -7.81 -5.91
N HIS A 338 5.02 -8.74 -5.20
CA HIS A 338 4.39 -9.78 -4.37
C HIS A 338 3.77 -9.24 -3.08
N ASP A 339 4.02 -7.95 -2.74
CA ASP A 339 3.55 -7.40 -1.48
C ASP A 339 2.02 -7.27 -1.43
N SER A 340 1.42 -7.83 -0.38
CA SER A 340 -0.03 -7.81 -0.19
C SER A 340 -0.64 -6.41 -0.01
N SER A 341 0.19 -5.39 0.30
CA SER A 341 -0.27 -4.00 0.47
C SER A 341 -0.76 -3.35 -0.82
N TYR A 342 -0.42 -3.90 -1.99
CA TYR A 342 -0.94 -3.43 -3.28
C TYR A 342 -2.43 -3.71 -3.47
N LYS A 343 -3.03 -4.60 -2.69
CA LYS A 343 -4.47 -4.82 -2.66
C LYS A 343 -5.14 -4.05 -1.52
N SER A 344 -6.21 -3.31 -1.84
CA SER A 344 -6.95 -2.51 -0.86
C SER A 344 -7.85 -3.38 0.01
N GLU A 345 -7.79 -3.19 1.33
CA GLU A 345 -8.71 -3.82 2.29
C GLU A 345 -10.01 -3.02 2.46
N SER A 346 -10.01 -1.73 2.12
CA SER A 346 -11.17 -0.85 2.13
C SER A 346 -11.82 -0.73 0.75
N VAL A 347 -13.10 -0.37 0.72
CA VAL A 347 -13.83 -0.14 -0.55
C VAL A 347 -13.38 1.16 -1.21
N PRO A 348 -13.07 1.10 -2.52
CA PRO A 348 -12.99 -0.06 -3.42
C PRO A 348 -11.83 -0.99 -3.08
N LYS A 349 -12.08 -2.31 -3.05
CA LYS A 349 -11.06 -3.33 -2.77
C LYS A 349 -10.23 -3.65 -4.02
N TYR A 350 -9.59 -2.62 -4.58
CA TYR A 350 -8.82 -2.74 -5.82
C TYR A 350 -7.43 -3.33 -5.59
N ASP A 351 -6.88 -3.90 -6.66
CA ASP A 351 -5.48 -4.30 -6.77
C ASP A 351 -4.74 -3.27 -7.65
N ALA A 352 -3.69 -2.65 -7.11
CA ALA A 352 -2.92 -1.65 -7.84
C ALA A 352 -2.21 -2.25 -9.07
N LYS A 353 -1.87 -3.54 -9.07
CA LYS A 353 -1.28 -4.23 -10.22
C LYS A 353 -2.27 -4.27 -11.41
N GLU A 354 -3.54 -4.57 -11.14
CA GLU A 354 -4.58 -4.57 -12.18
C GLU A 354 -4.90 -3.15 -12.68
N ILE A 355 -4.90 -2.15 -11.79
CA ILE A 355 -5.06 -0.75 -12.19
C ILE A 355 -3.87 -0.30 -13.06
N ALA A 356 -2.64 -0.60 -12.63
CA ALA A 356 -1.42 -0.27 -13.38
C ALA A 356 -1.42 -0.91 -14.77
N LYS A 357 -1.86 -2.19 -14.89
CA LYS A 357 -2.03 -2.88 -16.16
C LYS A 357 -2.98 -2.13 -17.09
N LYS A 358 -4.12 -1.65 -16.56
CA LYS A 358 -5.09 -0.89 -17.35
C LYS A 358 -4.53 0.45 -17.79
N ILE A 359 -3.93 1.23 -16.88
CA ILE A 359 -3.35 2.54 -17.19
C ILE A 359 -2.18 2.40 -18.18
N ALA A 360 -1.29 1.42 -17.99
CA ALA A 360 -0.17 1.18 -18.91
C ALA A 360 -0.64 0.85 -20.31
N LYS A 361 -1.69 0.01 -20.45
CA LYS A 361 -2.30 -0.32 -21.74
C LYS A 361 -2.92 0.91 -22.42
N GLU A 362 -3.60 1.78 -21.66
CA GLU A 362 -4.22 3.01 -22.19
C GLU A 362 -3.18 4.08 -22.61
N ASN A 363 -1.98 4.03 -22.03
CA ASN A 363 -0.88 4.93 -22.36
C ASN A 363 0.15 4.31 -23.33
N ASN A 364 -0.06 3.07 -23.79
CA ASN A 364 0.87 2.32 -24.64
C ASN A 364 2.31 2.30 -24.07
N CYS A 365 2.44 2.06 -22.77
CA CYS A 365 3.73 2.08 -22.11
C CYS A 365 4.03 0.75 -21.37
N PRO A 366 5.30 0.41 -21.13
CA PRO A 366 5.68 -0.76 -20.36
C PRO A 366 5.19 -0.72 -18.91
N LEU A 367 4.80 -1.90 -18.41
CA LEU A 367 4.56 -2.16 -16.99
C LEU A 367 5.64 -3.10 -16.46
N VAL A 368 6.48 -2.60 -15.57
CA VAL A 368 7.59 -3.35 -14.98
C VAL A 368 7.22 -3.77 -13.56
N LEU A 369 7.23 -5.08 -13.32
CA LEU A 369 7.03 -5.71 -12.02
C LEU A 369 8.39 -6.19 -11.50
N GLY A 370 8.79 -5.80 -10.31
CA GLY A 370 10.08 -6.21 -9.74
C GLY A 370 9.93 -6.98 -8.45
N SER A 371 10.64 -8.10 -8.32
CA SER A 371 10.66 -8.89 -7.08
C SER A 371 11.88 -9.80 -6.99
N ALA A 372 12.31 -10.09 -5.75
CA ALA A 372 13.25 -11.17 -5.48
C ALA A 372 12.51 -12.50 -5.24
N THR A 373 11.25 -12.43 -4.87
CA THR A 373 10.39 -13.58 -4.58
C THR A 373 9.01 -13.29 -5.19
N PRO A 374 8.87 -13.39 -6.53
CA PRO A 374 7.64 -13.04 -7.23
C PRO A 374 6.38 -13.70 -6.63
N ASP A 375 5.23 -13.07 -6.77
CA ASP A 375 3.94 -13.70 -6.55
C ASP A 375 3.79 -14.89 -7.49
N LEU A 376 3.35 -16.03 -6.98
CA LEU A 376 3.26 -17.27 -7.74
C LEU A 376 2.41 -17.14 -8.99
N THR A 377 1.33 -16.37 -8.92
CA THR A 377 0.45 -16.12 -10.07
C THR A 377 1.14 -15.26 -11.12
N THR A 378 1.94 -14.28 -10.71
CA THR A 378 2.72 -13.43 -11.62
C THR A 378 3.80 -14.26 -12.32
N TYR A 379 4.52 -15.09 -11.55
CA TYR A 379 5.57 -15.95 -12.12
C TYR A 379 5.00 -17.03 -13.04
N TYR A 380 3.86 -17.65 -12.70
CA TYR A 380 3.15 -18.58 -13.57
C TYR A 380 2.81 -17.93 -14.92
N LYS A 381 2.27 -16.70 -14.91
CA LYS A 381 1.99 -15.95 -16.14
C LYS A 381 3.25 -15.65 -16.96
N ALA A 382 4.36 -15.41 -16.28
CA ALA A 382 5.65 -15.25 -16.97
C ALA A 382 6.12 -16.54 -17.62
N GLN A 383 5.97 -17.69 -16.95
CA GLN A 383 6.28 -19.01 -17.55
C GLN A 383 5.35 -19.37 -18.72
N GLN A 384 4.11 -18.85 -18.74
CA GLN A 384 3.19 -19.02 -19.86
C GLN A 384 3.42 -18.00 -21.01
N GLY A 385 4.41 -17.12 -20.90
CA GLY A 385 4.71 -16.10 -21.91
C GLY A 385 3.73 -14.89 -21.94
N GLU A 386 2.86 -14.77 -20.94
CA GLU A 386 1.99 -13.61 -20.82
C GLU A 386 2.71 -12.36 -20.27
N ILE A 387 3.84 -12.55 -19.63
CA ILE A 387 4.72 -11.53 -19.04
C ILE A 387 6.14 -11.89 -19.42
N THR A 388 6.92 -10.96 -19.94
CA THR A 388 8.32 -11.19 -20.29
C THR A 388 9.16 -11.29 -19.02
N LEU A 389 9.85 -12.42 -18.85
CA LEU A 389 10.68 -12.69 -17.67
C LEU A 389 12.12 -12.22 -17.89
N LEU A 390 12.58 -11.31 -17.06
CA LEU A 390 13.94 -10.79 -17.03
C LEU A 390 14.64 -11.22 -15.74
N ALA A 391 15.58 -12.15 -15.83
CA ALA A 391 16.24 -12.74 -14.67
C ALA A 391 17.57 -12.05 -14.35
N LEU A 392 17.76 -11.67 -13.07
CA LEU A 392 19.00 -11.15 -12.51
C LEU A 392 19.52 -12.12 -11.45
N THR A 393 20.37 -13.04 -11.87
CA THR A 393 20.78 -14.19 -11.05
C THR A 393 21.87 -13.87 -10.04
N LYS A 394 22.59 -12.76 -10.22
CA LYS A 394 23.76 -12.37 -9.42
C LYS A 394 23.52 -11.06 -8.66
N ARG A 395 24.18 -10.92 -7.49
CA ARG A 395 24.25 -9.66 -6.80
C ARG A 395 25.13 -8.66 -7.56
N ALA A 396 24.73 -7.39 -7.58
CA ALA A 396 25.45 -6.36 -8.32
C ALA A 396 26.92 -6.16 -7.87
N ASN A 397 27.20 -6.40 -6.58
CA ASN A 397 28.52 -6.29 -5.97
C ASN A 397 29.29 -7.64 -5.90
N ASN A 398 28.79 -8.71 -6.56
CA ASN A 398 29.32 -10.07 -6.51
C ASN A 398 29.49 -10.66 -5.08
N SER A 399 28.87 -10.07 -4.05
CA SER A 399 28.93 -10.62 -2.70
C SER A 399 28.15 -11.94 -2.60
N LYS A 400 28.63 -12.86 -1.75
CA LYS A 400 27.97 -14.14 -1.50
C LYS A 400 26.62 -13.94 -0.81
N LEU A 401 25.69 -14.85 -1.05
CA LEU A 401 24.46 -14.93 -0.26
C LEU A 401 24.79 -15.36 1.17
N PRO A 402 24.01 -14.92 2.19
CA PRO A 402 24.23 -15.35 3.57
C PRO A 402 24.02 -16.84 3.73
N SER A 403 24.77 -17.44 4.68
CA SER A 403 24.51 -18.81 5.09
C SER A 403 23.20 -18.90 5.86
N VAL A 404 22.39 -19.92 5.60
CA VAL A 404 21.10 -20.12 6.28
C VAL A 404 21.10 -21.49 6.97
N ASP A 405 20.98 -21.47 8.27
CA ASP A 405 20.87 -22.66 9.10
C ASP A 405 19.43 -22.85 9.60
N VAL A 406 18.95 -24.07 9.57
CA VAL A 406 17.64 -24.44 10.12
C VAL A 406 17.86 -25.26 11.38
N VAL A 407 17.23 -24.83 12.48
CA VAL A 407 17.29 -25.50 13.79
C VAL A 407 15.94 -26.14 14.10
N ASP A 408 15.97 -27.42 14.42
CA ASP A 408 14.80 -28.18 14.86
C ASP A 408 14.53 -27.94 16.36
N LEU A 409 13.47 -27.18 16.64
CA LEU A 409 13.04 -26.90 18.01
C LEU A 409 12.56 -28.14 18.79
N LYS A 410 12.21 -29.23 18.10
CA LYS A 410 11.88 -30.51 18.73
C LYS A 410 13.11 -31.13 19.34
N MET A 411 14.23 -31.13 18.62
CA MET A 411 15.51 -31.63 19.11
C MET A 411 16.04 -30.76 20.26
N GLU A 412 15.90 -29.43 20.17
CA GLU A 412 16.25 -28.52 21.26
C GLU A 412 15.46 -28.86 22.53
N LEU A 413 14.15 -29.10 22.43
CA LEU A 413 13.29 -29.47 23.54
C LEU A 413 13.64 -30.83 24.12
N ALA A 414 13.97 -31.83 23.28
CA ALA A 414 14.42 -33.15 23.70
C ALA A 414 15.75 -33.10 24.46
N ASN A 415 16.63 -32.18 24.08
CA ASN A 415 17.91 -31.92 24.74
C ASN A 415 17.78 -31.01 25.99
N GLY A 416 16.53 -30.74 26.43
CA GLY A 416 16.24 -29.98 27.66
C GLY A 416 16.19 -28.46 27.48
N ASN A 417 16.41 -27.92 26.28
CA ASN A 417 16.29 -26.49 26.04
C ASN A 417 14.81 -26.05 26.02
N ARG A 418 14.39 -25.26 26.99
CA ARG A 418 13.04 -24.70 27.13
C ARG A 418 12.98 -23.20 26.80
N SER A 419 14.14 -22.60 26.47
CA SER A 419 14.24 -21.20 26.06
C SER A 419 13.55 -20.96 24.71
N MET A 420 13.25 -19.68 24.41
CA MET A 420 12.82 -19.27 23.06
C MET A 420 14.00 -19.24 22.06
N LEU A 421 15.23 -19.26 22.57
CA LEU A 421 16.45 -19.30 21.79
C LEU A 421 17.02 -20.74 21.76
N SER A 422 17.29 -21.24 20.57
CA SER A 422 18.10 -22.47 20.42
C SER A 422 19.53 -22.24 20.89
N TYR A 423 20.22 -23.29 21.26
CA TYR A 423 21.65 -23.20 21.66
C TYR A 423 22.46 -22.54 20.54
N LYS A 424 22.24 -22.92 19.29
CA LYS A 424 22.93 -22.33 18.12
C LYS A 424 22.70 -20.84 17.99
N LEU A 425 21.44 -20.35 18.14
CA LEU A 425 21.14 -18.93 18.07
C LEU A 425 21.70 -18.17 19.28
N HIS A 426 21.64 -18.77 20.46
CA HIS A 426 22.24 -18.21 21.68
C HIS A 426 23.75 -17.95 21.50
N ASP A 427 24.49 -18.96 21.01
CA ASP A 427 25.95 -18.86 20.82
C ASP A 427 26.31 -17.86 19.73
N ALA A 428 25.50 -17.81 18.65
CA ALA A 428 25.70 -16.84 17.59
C ALA A 428 25.46 -15.40 18.06
N ILE A 429 24.44 -15.15 18.90
CA ILE A 429 24.20 -13.83 19.53
C ILE A 429 25.39 -13.46 20.46
N LYS A 430 25.84 -14.38 21.28
CA LYS A 430 26.98 -14.16 22.15
C LYS A 430 28.23 -13.76 21.39
N LYS A 431 28.56 -14.49 20.32
CA LYS A 431 29.67 -14.17 19.43
C LYS A 431 29.52 -12.76 18.79
N ASN A 432 28.33 -12.41 18.30
CA ASN A 432 28.08 -11.09 17.74
C ASN A 432 28.29 -9.95 18.75
N LEU A 433 27.87 -10.15 20.00
CA LEU A 433 28.09 -9.18 21.09
C LEU A 433 29.59 -9.01 21.37
N GLU A 434 30.37 -10.10 21.41
CA GLU A 434 31.83 -10.07 21.60
C GLU A 434 32.54 -9.34 20.44
N GLU A 435 32.06 -9.53 19.20
CA GLU A 435 32.60 -8.91 17.99
C GLU A 435 32.03 -7.47 17.73
N LYS A 436 31.16 -6.97 18.61
CA LYS A 436 30.45 -5.68 18.46
C LYS A 436 29.68 -5.59 17.12
N ARG A 437 29.03 -6.70 16.74
CA ARG A 437 28.18 -6.81 15.56
C ARG A 437 26.72 -6.76 15.94
N GLN A 438 25.90 -6.29 15.01
CA GLN A 438 24.46 -6.14 15.21
C GLN A 438 23.70 -7.41 14.85
N THR A 439 22.65 -7.67 15.61
CA THR A 439 21.75 -8.82 15.42
C THR A 439 20.31 -8.32 15.18
N ILE A 440 19.61 -8.95 14.23
CA ILE A 440 18.15 -8.78 14.07
C ILE A 440 17.45 -10.05 14.53
N LEU A 441 16.49 -9.93 15.44
CA LEU A 441 15.61 -11.03 15.84
C LEU A 441 14.22 -10.80 15.25
N PHE A 442 13.84 -11.67 14.34
CA PHE A 442 12.59 -11.61 13.62
C PHE A 442 11.54 -12.55 14.25
N LEU A 443 10.38 -12.00 14.58
CA LEU A 443 9.22 -12.75 15.02
C LEU A 443 8.01 -12.40 14.14
N ASN A 444 7.48 -13.37 13.39
CA ASN A 444 6.29 -13.13 12.60
C ASN A 444 5.02 -13.16 13.47
N ARG A 445 4.47 -11.97 13.77
CA ARG A 445 3.26 -11.77 14.57
C ARG A 445 2.10 -11.25 13.71
N ARG A 446 1.75 -11.91 12.62
CA ARG A 446 0.49 -11.57 11.92
C ARG A 446 -0.51 -12.70 12.09
N GLY A 447 -1.65 -12.40 12.73
CA GLY A 447 -2.86 -13.21 12.79
C GLY A 447 -3.39 -13.44 14.20
N TYR A 448 -4.68 -13.17 14.38
CA TYR A 448 -5.48 -13.55 15.57
C TYR A 448 -5.81 -15.05 15.59
N SER A 449 -5.47 -15.81 14.53
CA SER A 449 -5.76 -17.23 14.45
C SER A 449 -4.79 -18.02 15.35
N THR A 450 -5.31 -18.51 16.44
CA THR A 450 -4.65 -19.48 17.30
C THR A 450 -4.79 -20.84 16.66
N PHE A 451 -3.68 -21.43 16.20
CA PHE A 451 -3.64 -22.82 15.78
C PHE A 451 -3.11 -23.70 16.94
N ILE A 452 -3.39 -24.98 16.85
CA ILE A 452 -2.92 -25.97 17.83
C ILE A 452 -1.75 -26.73 17.21
N MET A 453 -0.65 -26.82 17.94
CA MET A 453 0.56 -27.52 17.50
C MET A 453 1.11 -28.41 18.62
N CYS A 454 1.54 -29.59 18.26
CA CYS A 454 2.30 -30.46 19.15
C CYS A 454 3.75 -29.97 19.23
N ARG A 455 4.22 -29.71 20.44
CA ARG A 455 5.60 -29.23 20.65
C ARG A 455 6.64 -30.35 20.58
N GLU A 456 6.24 -31.61 20.62
CA GLU A 456 7.14 -32.76 20.50
C GLU A 456 7.41 -33.16 19.06
N CYS A 457 6.38 -33.24 18.20
CA CYS A 457 6.55 -33.69 16.83
C CYS A 457 6.28 -32.63 15.77
N GLY A 458 5.82 -31.41 16.17
CA GLY A 458 5.48 -30.35 15.22
C GLY A 458 4.14 -30.53 14.52
N TYR A 459 3.37 -31.58 14.80
CA TYR A 459 2.07 -31.83 14.19
C TYR A 459 1.14 -30.65 14.39
N THR A 460 0.51 -30.20 13.32
CA THR A 460 -0.53 -29.15 13.34
C THR A 460 -1.79 -29.72 12.72
N VAL A 461 -2.94 -29.46 13.34
CA VAL A 461 -4.22 -29.96 12.87
C VAL A 461 -4.62 -29.23 11.58
N LYS A 462 -4.77 -30.00 10.49
CA LYS A 462 -5.12 -29.48 9.18
C LYS A 462 -6.49 -29.92 8.71
N CYS A 463 -7.13 -29.12 7.86
CA CYS A 463 -8.39 -29.48 7.22
C CYS A 463 -8.17 -30.58 6.18
N LYS A 464 -8.94 -31.68 6.31
CA LYS A 464 -8.88 -32.83 5.38
C LYS A 464 -9.25 -32.51 3.94
N ASN A 465 -10.02 -31.41 3.72
CA ASN A 465 -10.53 -31.01 2.40
C ASN A 465 -9.68 -29.91 1.72
N CYS A 466 -8.96 -29.11 2.51
CA CYS A 466 -8.32 -27.86 2.04
C CYS A 466 -6.82 -27.81 2.28
N ASP A 467 -6.28 -28.74 3.05
CA ASP A 467 -4.85 -28.80 3.48
C ASP A 467 -4.31 -27.53 4.16
N ILE A 468 -5.21 -26.70 4.72
CA ILE A 468 -4.85 -25.53 5.53
C ILE A 468 -5.01 -25.83 7.01
N SER A 469 -4.26 -25.16 7.87
CA SER A 469 -4.38 -25.31 9.32
C SER A 469 -5.77 -24.92 9.82
N LEU A 470 -6.30 -25.68 10.78
CA LEU A 470 -7.58 -25.36 11.43
C LEU A 470 -7.38 -24.28 12.49
N THR A 471 -8.31 -23.35 12.53
CA THR A 471 -8.33 -22.28 13.53
C THR A 471 -9.14 -22.69 14.76
N TYR A 472 -8.60 -22.44 15.95
CA TYR A 472 -9.29 -22.68 17.20
C TYR A 472 -10.29 -21.58 17.54
N HIS A 473 -11.54 -21.97 17.73
CA HIS A 473 -12.64 -21.12 18.18
C HIS A 473 -12.89 -21.31 19.68
N ARG A 474 -12.43 -20.35 20.49
CA ARG A 474 -12.44 -20.45 21.95
C ARG A 474 -13.86 -20.60 22.55
N PHE A 475 -14.85 -19.88 22.01
CA PHE A 475 -16.21 -19.90 22.55
C PHE A 475 -16.93 -21.23 22.31
N GLU A 476 -16.66 -21.89 21.19
CA GLU A 476 -17.28 -23.16 20.82
C GLU A 476 -16.42 -24.37 21.20
N ASN A 477 -15.16 -24.10 21.61
CA ASN A 477 -14.14 -25.10 21.89
C ASN A 477 -13.95 -26.09 20.73
N LYS A 478 -13.92 -25.57 19.50
CA LYS A 478 -13.77 -26.36 18.26
C LYS A 478 -12.67 -25.83 17.37
N LEU A 479 -12.17 -26.73 16.52
CA LEU A 479 -11.27 -26.43 15.41
C LEU A 479 -12.08 -26.30 14.12
N LYS A 480 -11.94 -25.21 13.36
CA LYS A 480 -12.73 -24.95 12.15
C LYS A 480 -11.86 -24.58 10.97
N CYS A 481 -12.25 -25.07 9.81
CA CYS A 481 -11.71 -24.63 8.54
C CYS A 481 -12.46 -23.42 8.02
N HIS A 482 -11.77 -22.32 7.80
CA HIS A 482 -12.38 -21.10 7.26
C HIS A 482 -12.61 -21.13 5.73
N TYR A 483 -12.29 -22.21 5.04
CA TYR A 483 -12.53 -22.36 3.60
C TYR A 483 -13.77 -23.23 3.30
N CYS A 484 -13.87 -24.38 3.91
CA CYS A 484 -14.97 -25.32 3.62
C CYS A 484 -15.96 -25.52 4.77
N GLY A 485 -15.71 -24.91 5.94
CA GLY A 485 -16.58 -25.06 7.12
C GLY A 485 -16.40 -26.40 7.84
N TYR A 486 -15.37 -27.21 7.50
CA TYR A 486 -15.07 -28.42 8.23
C TYR A 486 -14.77 -28.10 9.70
N GLU A 487 -15.36 -28.88 10.61
CA GLU A 487 -15.20 -28.72 12.06
C GLU A 487 -14.77 -30.04 12.68
N GLU A 488 -13.92 -29.95 13.71
CA GLU A 488 -13.59 -31.08 14.59
C GLU A 488 -13.34 -30.60 16.02
N ASP A 489 -13.37 -31.55 16.97
CA ASP A 489 -13.12 -31.25 18.37
C ASP A 489 -11.64 -30.94 18.63
N VAL A 490 -11.38 -30.20 19.71
CA VAL A 490 -10.01 -29.85 20.10
C VAL A 490 -9.23 -31.09 20.48
N VAL A 491 -8.12 -31.29 19.80
CA VAL A 491 -7.22 -32.41 20.06
C VAL A 491 -6.38 -32.14 21.32
N THR A 492 -6.51 -32.95 22.33
CA THR A 492 -5.77 -32.86 23.61
C THR A 492 -4.56 -33.80 23.67
N VAL A 493 -4.55 -34.81 22.82
CA VAL A 493 -3.44 -35.77 22.64
C VAL A 493 -3.08 -35.74 21.17
N CYS A 494 -1.79 -35.65 20.87
CA CYS A 494 -1.30 -35.61 19.49
C CYS A 494 -1.63 -36.93 18.77
N PRO A 495 -2.30 -36.90 17.59
CA PRO A 495 -2.61 -38.14 16.87
C PRO A 495 -1.37 -38.81 16.25
N GLU A 496 -0.27 -38.06 16.04
CA GLU A 496 0.97 -38.59 15.44
C GLU A 496 1.89 -39.22 16.47
N CYS A 497 2.18 -38.53 17.59
CA CYS A 497 3.18 -39.00 18.56
C CYS A 497 2.58 -39.29 19.95
N HIS A 498 1.28 -39.24 20.11
CA HIS A 498 0.55 -39.50 21.35
C HIS A 498 0.96 -38.64 22.55
N SER A 499 1.63 -37.52 22.29
CA SER A 499 2.05 -36.58 23.34
C SER A 499 0.90 -35.71 23.82
N THR A 500 0.89 -35.40 25.11
CA THR A 500 -0.03 -34.41 25.73
C THR A 500 0.49 -32.97 25.61
N LYS A 501 1.67 -32.74 24.97
CA LYS A 501 2.25 -31.41 24.79
C LYS A 501 1.70 -30.67 23.54
N ILE A 502 0.51 -31.01 23.11
CA ILE A 502 -0.22 -30.28 22.07
C ILE A 502 -0.92 -29.07 22.69
N ARG A 503 -0.61 -27.88 22.21
CA ARG A 503 -1.08 -26.62 22.82
C ARG A 503 -1.22 -25.49 21.78
N TYR A 504 -1.88 -24.41 22.20
CA TYR A 504 -1.94 -23.17 21.43
C TYR A 504 -0.55 -22.57 21.22
N PHE A 505 -0.29 -22.11 20.02
CA PHE A 505 0.97 -21.48 19.65
C PHE A 505 0.81 -19.96 19.58
N GLY A 506 1.70 -19.21 20.25
CA GLY A 506 1.74 -17.76 20.19
C GLY A 506 2.81 -17.17 21.11
N THR A 507 3.68 -16.34 20.54
CA THR A 507 4.74 -15.61 21.26
C THR A 507 4.71 -14.14 20.84
N GLY A 508 4.90 -13.20 21.79
CA GLY A 508 4.95 -11.75 21.49
C GLY A 508 6.37 -11.19 21.53
N THR A 509 6.62 -10.11 20.78
CA THR A 509 7.90 -9.37 20.76
C THR A 509 8.33 -8.89 22.14
N GLN A 510 7.39 -8.47 22.98
CA GLN A 510 7.65 -8.05 24.34
C GLN A 510 8.22 -9.18 25.22
N LYS A 511 7.66 -10.38 25.07
CA LYS A 511 8.17 -11.56 25.81
C LYS A 511 9.55 -11.97 25.35
N LEU A 512 9.81 -11.87 24.04
CA LEU A 512 11.14 -12.11 23.48
C LEU A 512 12.15 -11.09 24.01
N GLU A 513 11.81 -9.81 24.06
CA GLU A 513 12.65 -8.75 24.61
C GLU A 513 13.02 -9.02 26.09
N GLN A 514 12.02 -9.41 26.90
CA GLN A 514 12.26 -9.77 28.32
C GLN A 514 13.19 -10.96 28.45
N GLU A 515 13.07 -11.98 27.59
CA GLU A 515 13.96 -13.13 27.61
C GLU A 515 15.37 -12.77 27.18
N ILE A 516 15.55 -11.97 26.14
CA ILE A 516 16.86 -11.48 25.69
C ILE A 516 17.54 -10.68 26.78
N ASN A 517 16.86 -9.74 27.43
CA ASN A 517 17.42 -8.93 28.51
C ASN A 517 17.80 -9.75 29.77
N LYS A 518 17.10 -10.88 29.97
CA LYS A 518 17.45 -11.82 31.02
C LYS A 518 18.68 -12.65 30.69
N VAL A 519 18.81 -13.12 29.45
CA VAL A 519 19.90 -14.02 29.00
C VAL A 519 21.17 -13.21 28.69
N PHE A 520 21.03 -12.01 28.14
CA PHE A 520 22.12 -11.11 27.78
C PHE A 520 21.94 -9.73 28.43
N PRO A 521 22.11 -9.60 29.75
CA PRO A 521 21.84 -8.34 30.45
C PRO A 521 22.77 -7.19 30.04
N GLN A 522 23.88 -7.48 29.38
CA GLN A 522 24.83 -6.48 28.86
C GLN A 522 24.42 -5.95 27.48
N ALA A 523 23.51 -6.62 26.77
CA ALA A 523 23.11 -6.23 25.40
C ALA A 523 22.12 -5.09 25.43
N THR A 524 22.33 -4.11 24.54
CA THR A 524 21.36 -3.04 24.28
C THR A 524 20.32 -3.54 23.26
N THR A 525 19.05 -3.43 23.64
CA THR A 525 17.94 -3.90 22.78
C THR A 525 17.03 -2.77 22.37
N ILE A 526 16.49 -2.84 21.16
CA ILE A 526 15.42 -1.96 20.69
C ILE A 526 14.32 -2.79 20.02
N ARG A 527 13.06 -2.44 20.29
CA ARG A 527 11.90 -3.14 19.74
C ARG A 527 11.17 -2.30 18.70
N MET A 528 10.77 -2.96 17.61
CA MET A 528 10.04 -2.37 16.50
C MET A 528 8.83 -3.22 16.12
N ASP A 529 7.67 -2.84 16.64
CA ASP A 529 6.39 -3.46 16.36
C ASP A 529 5.26 -2.39 16.25
N VAL A 530 4.03 -2.83 15.97
CA VAL A 530 2.88 -1.93 15.81
C VAL A 530 2.64 -1.08 17.07
N ASP A 531 2.91 -1.63 18.26
CA ASP A 531 2.68 -0.95 19.54
C ASP A 531 3.71 0.17 19.77
N THR A 532 4.96 -0.03 19.32
CA THR A 532 6.05 0.94 19.47
C THR A 532 6.09 2.02 18.38
N VAL A 533 5.43 1.78 17.24
CA VAL A 533 5.46 2.66 16.04
C VAL A 533 4.16 3.45 15.88
N SER A 534 3.48 3.82 16.97
CA SER A 534 2.19 4.51 16.92
C SER A 534 2.27 6.02 16.62
N LYS A 535 3.41 6.67 16.83
CA LYS A 535 3.61 8.12 16.60
C LYS A 535 4.21 8.40 15.22
N LYS A 536 3.89 9.57 14.65
CA LYS A 536 4.51 10.06 13.40
C LYS A 536 6.04 10.06 13.57
N ASN A 537 6.77 9.47 12.62
CA ASN A 537 8.24 9.34 12.57
C ASN A 537 8.89 8.35 13.57
N SER A 538 8.15 7.72 14.50
CA SER A 538 8.75 6.76 15.45
C SER A 538 9.43 5.57 14.77
N HIS A 539 8.94 5.14 13.61
CA HIS A 539 9.56 4.11 12.79
C HIS A 539 10.97 4.51 12.33
N GLU A 540 11.11 5.72 11.82
CA GLU A 540 12.38 6.26 11.33
C GLU A 540 13.36 6.52 12.47
N GLU A 541 12.87 7.03 13.60
CA GLU A 541 13.68 7.26 14.79
C GLU A 541 14.30 5.95 15.33
N ILE A 542 13.50 4.86 15.43
CA ILE A 542 13.98 3.56 15.86
C ILE A 542 15.07 3.03 14.93
N LEU A 543 14.90 3.14 13.62
CA LEU A 543 15.87 2.67 12.64
C LEU A 543 17.15 3.50 12.63
N ASN A 544 17.03 4.83 12.77
CA ASN A 544 18.19 5.71 12.89
C ASN A 544 18.96 5.47 14.17
N LYS A 545 18.27 5.23 15.29
CA LYS A 545 18.91 4.81 16.55
C LYS A 545 19.66 3.49 16.38
N PHE A 546 19.03 2.47 15.81
CA PHE A 546 19.69 1.19 15.57
C PHE A 546 20.92 1.30 14.67
N ARG A 547 20.88 2.20 13.68
CA ARG A 547 22.01 2.41 12.75
C ARG A 547 23.16 3.22 13.36
N ASN A 548 22.83 4.30 14.08
CA ASN A 548 23.81 5.34 14.48
C ASN A 548 24.23 5.24 15.93
N GLU A 549 23.38 4.67 16.79
CA GLU A 549 23.69 4.40 18.20
C GLU A 549 24.06 2.93 18.30
N ASN A 550 25.07 2.59 19.08
CA ASN A 550 25.60 1.22 19.24
C ASN A 550 24.58 0.26 19.91
N ILE A 551 23.43 0.07 19.28
CA ILE A 551 22.40 -0.87 19.72
C ILE A 551 22.73 -2.25 19.15
N ASP A 552 22.82 -3.26 20.00
CA ASP A 552 23.28 -4.60 19.64
C ASP A 552 22.19 -5.43 18.95
N ILE A 553 20.94 -5.36 19.46
CA ILE A 553 19.87 -6.26 19.04
C ILE A 553 18.60 -5.48 18.69
N LEU A 554 18.14 -5.63 17.46
CA LEU A 554 16.84 -5.15 16.99
C LEU A 554 15.84 -6.31 17.00
N ILE A 555 14.78 -6.19 17.79
CA ILE A 555 13.69 -7.17 17.86
C ILE A 555 12.50 -6.63 17.11
N GLY A 556 11.99 -7.37 16.13
CA GLY A 556 10.82 -6.85 15.41
C GLY A 556 10.05 -7.86 14.58
N THR A 557 9.02 -7.31 13.94
CA THR A 557 8.14 -8.05 13.04
C THR A 557 8.48 -7.71 11.57
N GLN A 558 7.56 -7.93 10.64
CA GLN A 558 7.77 -7.65 9.21
C GLN A 558 8.25 -6.23 8.90
N MET A 559 8.07 -5.27 9.81
CA MET A 559 8.53 -3.90 9.64
C MET A 559 10.07 -3.79 9.59
N VAL A 560 10.79 -4.71 10.24
CA VAL A 560 12.27 -4.72 10.26
C VAL A 560 12.86 -5.29 8.97
N VAL A 561 12.09 -6.13 8.29
CA VAL A 561 12.57 -6.90 7.12
C VAL A 561 12.59 -6.09 5.84
N LYS A 562 11.75 -5.05 5.72
CA LYS A 562 11.52 -4.33 4.46
C LYS A 562 12.27 -3.00 4.38
N GLY A 563 12.91 -2.75 3.24
CA GLY A 563 13.37 -1.41 2.82
C GLY A 563 14.62 -0.84 3.51
N HIS A 564 15.28 -1.58 4.44
CA HIS A 564 16.39 -1.03 5.23
C HIS A 564 17.73 -1.69 4.91
N HIS A 565 18.78 -0.89 4.99
CA HIS A 565 20.16 -1.33 4.86
C HIS A 565 20.90 -1.10 6.19
N PHE A 566 21.43 -2.20 6.78
CA PHE A 566 22.20 -2.18 8.01
C PHE A 566 23.57 -2.83 7.75
N PRO A 567 24.63 -2.04 7.56
CA PRO A 567 25.95 -2.58 7.18
C PRO A 567 26.56 -3.50 8.25
N ASN A 568 26.25 -3.25 9.52
CA ASN A 568 26.84 -3.96 10.66
C ASN A 568 26.04 -5.19 11.13
N VAL A 569 24.91 -5.51 10.45
CA VAL A 569 24.10 -6.70 10.76
C VAL A 569 24.70 -7.94 10.12
N THR A 570 25.27 -8.82 10.93
CA THR A 570 25.86 -10.11 10.49
C THR A 570 25.01 -11.31 10.88
N LEU A 571 24.11 -11.18 11.87
CA LEU A 571 23.25 -12.25 12.32
C LEU A 571 21.76 -11.87 12.21
N VAL A 572 20.97 -12.78 11.65
CA VAL A 572 19.50 -12.69 11.70
C VAL A 572 18.92 -13.97 12.29
N GLY A 573 18.20 -13.87 13.39
CA GLY A 573 17.50 -14.98 14.04
C GLY A 573 15.99 -14.95 13.75
N VAL A 574 15.43 -15.99 13.15
CA VAL A 574 13.98 -16.20 13.02
C VAL A 574 13.51 -17.07 14.18
N ILE A 575 12.71 -16.51 15.08
CA ILE A 575 12.38 -17.15 16.37
C ILE A 575 11.39 -18.31 16.21
N ALA A 576 10.41 -18.19 15.31
CA ALA A 576 9.43 -19.25 15.07
C ALA A 576 8.86 -19.12 13.67
N ALA A 577 9.42 -19.84 12.70
CA ALA A 577 8.95 -19.84 11.32
C ALA A 577 7.54 -20.45 11.17
N ASP A 578 7.17 -21.35 12.09
CA ASP A 578 5.86 -22.05 12.11
C ASP A 578 4.67 -21.12 12.21
N SER A 579 4.81 -19.93 12.78
CA SER A 579 3.73 -18.96 12.89
C SER A 579 3.26 -18.43 11.53
N SER A 580 4.10 -18.45 10.51
CA SER A 580 3.71 -18.12 9.13
C SER A 580 3.18 -19.32 8.34
N LEU A 581 3.71 -20.51 8.58
CA LEU A 581 3.29 -21.74 7.93
C LEU A 581 1.86 -22.13 8.30
N ASN A 582 1.46 -21.87 9.54
CA ASN A 582 0.20 -22.36 10.09
C ASN A 582 -0.92 -21.30 10.08
N ILE A 583 -0.82 -20.33 9.19
CA ILE A 583 -1.94 -19.42 8.90
C ILE A 583 -2.97 -20.19 8.06
N ASP A 584 -4.25 -19.96 8.32
CA ASP A 584 -5.38 -20.55 7.57
C ASP A 584 -5.58 -19.87 6.20
N ASP A 585 -4.53 -19.86 5.38
CA ASP A 585 -4.51 -19.28 4.05
C ASP A 585 -3.73 -20.22 3.11
N TYR A 586 -4.26 -20.46 1.91
CA TYR A 586 -3.59 -21.30 0.91
C TYR A 586 -2.20 -20.78 0.50
N ARG A 587 -1.92 -19.50 0.75
CA ARG A 587 -0.63 -18.83 0.52
C ARG A 587 0.34 -18.95 1.69
N ALA A 588 0.04 -19.74 2.72
CA ALA A 588 0.87 -19.81 3.92
C ALA A 588 2.33 -20.20 3.59
N ASN A 589 2.53 -21.20 2.73
CA ASN A 589 3.87 -21.61 2.28
C ASN A 589 4.58 -20.50 1.49
N GLU A 590 3.87 -19.89 0.53
CA GLU A 590 4.40 -18.80 -0.30
C GLU A 590 4.83 -17.61 0.56
N ARG A 591 3.97 -17.16 1.47
CA ARG A 591 4.28 -16.06 2.39
C ARG A 591 5.45 -16.40 3.31
N THR A 592 5.54 -17.65 3.76
CA THR A 592 6.66 -18.11 4.61
C THR A 592 7.95 -18.07 3.83
N PHE A 593 7.98 -18.63 2.62
CA PHE A 593 9.14 -18.57 1.75
C PHE A 593 9.58 -17.14 1.47
N GLN A 594 8.65 -16.26 1.08
CA GLN A 594 8.92 -14.85 0.79
C GLN A 594 9.52 -14.12 1.99
N ILE A 595 8.91 -14.28 3.16
CA ILE A 595 9.39 -13.64 4.39
C ILE A 595 10.78 -14.15 4.77
N LEU A 596 11.01 -15.46 4.77
CA LEU A 596 12.29 -16.06 5.15
C LEU A 596 13.41 -15.63 4.20
N THR A 597 13.14 -15.59 2.89
CA THR A 597 14.11 -15.14 1.88
C THR A 597 14.40 -13.63 2.04
N GLN A 598 13.39 -12.80 2.29
CA GLN A 598 13.60 -11.37 2.55
C GLN A 598 14.41 -11.12 3.83
N VAL A 599 14.11 -11.88 4.90
CA VAL A 599 14.84 -11.84 6.18
C VAL A 599 16.28 -12.26 5.97
N ALA A 600 16.52 -13.35 5.24
CA ALA A 600 17.86 -13.80 4.89
C ALA A 600 18.65 -12.72 4.14
N GLY A 601 18.02 -12.02 3.21
CA GLY A 601 18.63 -10.91 2.48
C GLY A 601 19.06 -9.70 3.32
N ARG A 602 18.81 -9.69 4.65
CA ARG A 602 19.25 -8.60 5.56
C ARG A 602 20.61 -8.85 6.18
N ALA A 603 21.04 -10.12 6.29
CA ALA A 603 22.34 -10.47 6.82
C ALA A 603 23.44 -10.35 5.75
N GLY A 604 24.63 -9.91 6.14
CA GLY A 604 25.83 -9.94 5.30
C GLY A 604 25.73 -9.11 4.03
N ARG A 605 25.77 -7.81 4.19
CA ARG A 605 25.89 -6.87 3.08
C ARG A 605 27.29 -6.26 3.07
N GLU A 606 27.76 -5.88 1.91
CA GLU A 606 29.13 -5.39 1.67
C GLU A 606 30.20 -6.50 1.83
N GLN A 607 31.14 -6.39 2.75
CA GLN A 607 32.27 -7.30 2.91
C GLN A 607 32.08 -8.35 4.02
N LEU A 608 31.00 -8.23 4.82
CA LEU A 608 30.78 -9.12 5.97
C LEU A 608 29.93 -10.31 5.57
N GLU A 609 30.37 -11.53 5.94
CA GLU A 609 29.58 -12.73 5.78
C GLU A 609 28.37 -12.68 6.74
N GLY A 610 27.17 -12.92 6.19
CA GLY A 610 25.93 -12.97 6.96
C GLY A 610 25.56 -14.39 7.35
N ASN A 611 25.04 -14.55 8.57
CA ASN A 611 24.46 -15.80 9.06
C ASN A 611 22.98 -15.62 9.40
N VAL A 612 22.15 -16.58 9.01
CA VAL A 612 20.72 -16.60 9.31
C VAL A 612 20.38 -17.90 10.01
N ILE A 613 19.74 -17.83 11.16
CA ILE A 613 19.31 -18.99 11.92
C ILE A 613 17.78 -19.01 11.97
N ILE A 614 17.18 -20.01 11.34
CA ILE A 614 15.73 -20.22 11.30
C ILE A 614 15.36 -21.30 12.31
N GLN A 615 14.63 -20.95 13.33
CA GLN A 615 14.10 -21.89 14.33
C GLN A 615 12.68 -22.33 13.93
N THR A 616 12.43 -23.64 13.91
CA THR A 616 11.14 -24.22 13.52
C THR A 616 10.90 -25.58 14.16
N TYR A 617 9.63 -25.94 14.33
CA TYR A 617 9.21 -27.30 14.68
C TYR A 617 9.01 -28.20 13.44
N ASN A 618 9.05 -27.64 12.22
CA ASN A 618 8.86 -28.34 10.95
C ASN A 618 10.06 -28.12 10.01
N PRO A 619 11.26 -28.58 10.35
CA PRO A 619 12.46 -28.34 9.55
C PRO A 619 12.36 -28.94 8.14
N GLU A 620 11.59 -30.03 7.96
CA GLU A 620 11.40 -30.72 6.68
C GLU A 620 10.38 -30.02 5.75
N ASN A 621 9.69 -28.97 6.21
CA ASN A 621 8.75 -28.25 5.35
C ASN A 621 9.47 -27.69 4.13
N PHE A 622 8.93 -27.96 2.93
CA PHE A 622 9.58 -27.59 1.67
C PHE A 622 9.79 -26.09 1.51
N ALA A 623 8.86 -25.24 2.01
CA ALA A 623 9.02 -23.79 1.94
C ALA A 623 10.21 -23.30 2.79
N ILE A 624 10.46 -23.91 3.96
CA ILE A 624 11.61 -23.63 4.80
C ILE A 624 12.90 -24.14 4.14
N GLN A 625 12.89 -25.36 3.60
CA GLN A 625 14.07 -25.93 2.93
C GLN A 625 14.45 -25.14 1.67
N CYS A 626 13.47 -24.76 0.85
CA CYS A 626 13.71 -23.90 -0.30
C CYS A 626 14.23 -22.51 0.11
N ALA A 627 13.73 -21.93 1.23
CA ALA A 627 14.23 -20.67 1.75
C ALA A 627 15.67 -20.80 2.29
N LYS A 628 16.03 -21.93 2.92
CA LYS A 628 17.40 -22.26 3.32
C LYS A 628 18.34 -22.29 2.11
N GLU A 629 17.91 -22.93 1.03
CA GLU A 629 18.65 -23.01 -0.23
C GLU A 629 18.58 -21.71 -1.05
N GLN A 630 17.73 -20.78 -0.67
CA GLN A 630 17.40 -19.55 -1.40
C GLN A 630 17.00 -19.82 -2.86
N ASN A 631 16.28 -20.91 -3.08
CA ASN A 631 15.90 -21.45 -4.38
C ASN A 631 14.39 -21.25 -4.64
N TYR A 632 14.07 -20.18 -5.36
CA TYR A 632 12.69 -19.85 -5.71
C TYR A 632 12.10 -20.84 -6.72
N ASP A 633 12.89 -21.28 -7.71
CA ASP A 633 12.39 -22.19 -8.75
C ASP A 633 11.96 -23.55 -8.18
N LYS A 634 12.75 -24.09 -7.24
CA LYS A 634 12.39 -25.31 -6.51
C LYS A 634 11.11 -25.12 -5.70
N PHE A 635 10.99 -23.98 -5.03
CA PHE A 635 9.77 -23.62 -4.29
C PHE A 635 8.57 -23.51 -5.23
N TYR A 636 8.71 -22.76 -6.32
CA TYR A 636 7.65 -22.55 -7.32
C TYR A 636 7.14 -23.89 -7.87
N ASN A 637 8.02 -24.77 -8.34
CA ASN A 637 7.65 -26.05 -8.93
C ASN A 637 6.88 -26.94 -7.96
N THR A 638 7.22 -26.92 -6.68
CA THR A 638 6.51 -27.69 -5.64
C THR A 638 5.14 -27.11 -5.34
N GLU A 639 5.09 -25.81 -5.09
CA GLU A 639 3.86 -25.12 -4.67
C GLU A 639 2.84 -25.04 -5.82
N ILE A 640 3.28 -24.84 -7.08
CA ILE A 640 2.37 -24.71 -8.22
C ILE A 640 1.62 -26.01 -8.49
N ALA A 641 2.29 -27.17 -8.33
CA ALA A 641 1.67 -28.48 -8.46
C ALA A 641 0.59 -28.73 -7.39
N LEU A 642 0.84 -28.28 -6.15
CA LEU A 642 -0.15 -28.37 -5.08
C LEU A 642 -1.38 -27.48 -5.38
N ARG A 643 -1.16 -26.28 -5.92
CA ARG A 643 -2.26 -25.37 -6.28
C ARG A 643 -3.11 -25.88 -7.42
N GLU A 644 -2.51 -26.56 -8.40
CA GLU A 644 -3.23 -27.20 -9.48
C GLU A 644 -4.14 -28.31 -8.96
N GLN A 645 -3.63 -29.20 -8.13
CA GLN A 645 -4.42 -30.30 -7.52
C GLN A 645 -5.58 -29.79 -6.67
N LEU A 646 -5.34 -28.72 -5.88
CA LEU A 646 -6.33 -28.16 -4.96
C LEU A 646 -7.22 -27.09 -5.59
N LYS A 647 -7.03 -26.79 -6.88
CA LYS A 647 -7.74 -25.73 -7.62
C LYS A 647 -7.66 -24.38 -6.88
N TYR A 648 -6.44 -23.93 -6.58
CA TYR A 648 -6.15 -22.61 -6.06
C TYR A 648 -5.58 -21.68 -7.16
N PRO A 649 -5.59 -20.37 -6.98
CA PRO A 649 -4.94 -19.46 -7.93
C PRO A 649 -3.47 -19.83 -8.20
N PRO A 650 -3.03 -19.87 -9.48
CA PRO A 650 -3.65 -19.29 -10.69
C PRO A 650 -4.67 -20.19 -11.42
N PHE A 651 -4.89 -21.44 -11.03
CA PHE A 651 -5.75 -22.39 -11.73
C PHE A 651 -7.25 -22.18 -11.47
N SER A 652 -7.58 -21.37 -10.49
CA SER A 652 -8.95 -20.99 -10.13
C SER A 652 -8.90 -19.65 -9.40
N ASP A 653 -9.94 -18.83 -9.51
CA ASP A 653 -10.13 -17.68 -8.64
C ASP A 653 -10.96 -18.07 -7.41
N ILE A 654 -10.76 -17.34 -6.32
CA ILE A 654 -11.57 -17.42 -5.10
C ILE A 654 -12.48 -16.20 -5.04
N ILE A 655 -13.78 -16.40 -5.14
CA ILE A 655 -14.78 -15.35 -5.02
C ILE A 655 -15.39 -15.45 -3.63
N LEU A 656 -15.18 -14.42 -2.81
CA LEU A 656 -15.72 -14.32 -1.46
C LEU A 656 -16.93 -13.39 -1.47
N ILE A 657 -18.11 -13.93 -1.12
CA ILE A 657 -19.33 -13.15 -0.96
C ILE A 657 -19.61 -13.06 0.54
N GLY A 658 -19.46 -11.86 1.10
CA GLY A 658 -19.66 -11.57 2.51
C GLY A 658 -21.04 -10.92 2.76
N PHE A 659 -21.71 -11.34 3.80
CA PHE A 659 -22.98 -10.78 4.28
C PHE A 659 -22.80 -10.26 5.70
N SER A 660 -23.45 -9.15 6.03
CA SER A 660 -23.50 -8.66 7.41
C SER A 660 -24.86 -8.04 7.74
N SER A 661 -25.50 -8.46 8.84
CA SER A 661 -26.79 -7.94 9.29
C SER A 661 -26.84 -7.76 10.81
N LEU A 662 -27.73 -6.90 11.27
CA LEU A 662 -28.06 -6.77 12.69
C LEU A 662 -28.92 -7.96 13.19
N ASN A 663 -29.52 -8.73 12.28
CA ASN A 663 -30.34 -9.90 12.58
C ASN A 663 -29.69 -11.16 12.03
N GLU A 664 -29.39 -12.11 12.92
CA GLU A 664 -28.72 -13.36 12.58
C GLU A 664 -29.55 -14.25 11.65
N ASN A 665 -30.86 -14.40 11.94
CA ASN A 665 -31.75 -15.22 11.10
C ASN A 665 -31.88 -14.62 9.69
N GLU A 666 -31.94 -13.27 9.57
CA GLU A 666 -32.02 -12.60 8.29
C GLU A 666 -30.75 -12.86 7.45
N VAL A 667 -29.55 -12.71 8.04
CA VAL A 667 -28.31 -12.92 7.30
C VAL A 667 -28.13 -14.35 6.85
N LYS A 668 -28.53 -15.34 7.69
CA LYS A 668 -28.49 -16.77 7.37
C LYS A 668 -29.42 -17.11 6.21
N GLN A 669 -30.67 -16.63 6.25
CA GLN A 669 -31.65 -16.87 5.20
C GLN A 669 -31.24 -16.24 3.87
N ILE A 670 -30.65 -15.03 3.91
CA ILE A 670 -30.15 -14.35 2.71
C ILE A 670 -28.95 -15.11 2.13
N ALA A 671 -28.03 -15.55 2.97
CA ALA A 671 -26.88 -16.34 2.52
C ALA A 671 -27.33 -17.66 1.86
N GLU A 672 -28.32 -18.35 2.43
CA GLU A 672 -28.87 -19.58 1.84
C GLU A 672 -29.55 -19.31 0.48
N LYS A 673 -30.40 -18.29 0.38
CA LYS A 673 -31.03 -17.90 -0.91
C LYS A 673 -29.99 -17.56 -1.96
N THR A 674 -28.91 -16.88 -1.56
CA THR A 674 -27.81 -16.53 -2.45
C THR A 674 -27.05 -17.76 -2.92
N TYR A 675 -26.81 -18.72 -2.04
CA TYR A 675 -26.19 -19.99 -2.39
C TYR A 675 -27.00 -20.74 -3.44
N GLN A 676 -28.33 -20.86 -3.24
CA GLN A 676 -29.22 -21.51 -4.22
C GLN A 676 -29.22 -20.76 -5.57
N TYR A 677 -29.17 -19.42 -5.55
CA TYR A 677 -29.07 -18.61 -6.76
C TYR A 677 -27.79 -18.94 -7.53
N PHE A 678 -26.62 -18.90 -6.88
CA PHE A 678 -25.35 -19.13 -7.58
C PHE A 678 -25.16 -20.58 -8.01
N ARG A 679 -25.66 -21.55 -7.25
CA ARG A 679 -25.69 -22.98 -7.69
C ARG A 679 -26.49 -23.18 -8.97
N LYS A 680 -27.52 -22.36 -9.21
CA LYS A 680 -28.32 -22.42 -10.43
C LYS A 680 -27.66 -21.66 -11.59
N MET A 681 -26.96 -20.54 -11.29
CA MET A 681 -26.44 -19.66 -12.33
C MET A 681 -25.05 -20.07 -12.83
N PHE A 682 -24.23 -20.67 -11.98
CA PHE A 682 -22.90 -21.15 -12.34
C PHE A 682 -22.91 -22.62 -12.75
N ASN A 683 -22.16 -22.92 -13.83
CA ASN A 683 -21.93 -24.31 -14.23
C ASN A 683 -21.11 -25.03 -13.14
N THR A 684 -21.59 -26.17 -12.66
CA THR A 684 -20.95 -26.95 -11.58
C THR A 684 -19.64 -27.63 -11.99
N GLU A 685 -19.35 -27.75 -13.28
CA GLU A 685 -18.08 -28.26 -13.78
C GLU A 685 -16.96 -27.22 -13.70
N GLU A 686 -17.34 -25.94 -13.90
CA GLU A 686 -16.40 -24.80 -13.92
C GLU A 686 -16.30 -24.11 -12.55
N PHE A 687 -17.41 -24.10 -11.79
CA PHE A 687 -17.53 -23.39 -10.53
C PHE A 687 -17.95 -24.29 -9.38
N ASN A 688 -17.20 -24.29 -8.30
CA ASN A 688 -17.56 -24.93 -7.05
C ASN A 688 -18.10 -23.90 -6.05
N VAL A 689 -19.41 -23.89 -5.84
CA VAL A 689 -20.10 -23.01 -4.88
C VAL A 689 -20.19 -23.71 -3.53
N LEU A 690 -19.43 -23.25 -2.54
CA LEU A 690 -19.44 -23.83 -1.19
C LEU A 690 -20.66 -23.37 -0.40
N LYS A 691 -21.13 -24.20 0.53
CA LYS A 691 -22.29 -23.86 1.39
C LYS A 691 -22.04 -22.60 2.20
N PRO A 692 -23.06 -21.80 2.50
CA PRO A 692 -22.92 -20.64 3.35
C PRO A 692 -22.47 -21.03 4.75
N MET A 693 -21.57 -20.23 5.33
CA MET A 693 -21.03 -20.45 6.66
C MET A 693 -20.83 -19.12 7.39
N PRO A 694 -20.79 -19.10 8.72
CA PRO A 694 -20.38 -17.94 9.49
C PRO A 694 -18.98 -17.47 9.07
N SER A 695 -18.73 -16.17 9.09
CA SER A 695 -17.36 -15.65 8.89
C SER A 695 -16.48 -16.04 10.09
N PRO A 696 -15.12 -16.08 9.94
CA PRO A 696 -14.19 -16.42 11.04
C PRO A 696 -14.40 -15.59 12.30
N ILE A 697 -14.73 -14.32 12.12
CA ILE A 697 -15.27 -13.46 13.18
C ILE A 697 -16.75 -13.29 12.85
N ASP A 698 -17.58 -14.03 13.53
CA ASP A 698 -19.01 -14.15 13.27
C ASP A 698 -19.83 -12.90 13.60
N LYS A 699 -19.29 -12.03 14.49
CA LYS A 699 -19.95 -10.79 14.92
C LYS A 699 -18.95 -9.64 15.12
N ILE A 700 -19.18 -8.51 14.42
CA ILE A 700 -18.42 -7.27 14.58
C ILE A 700 -19.39 -6.11 14.68
N GLN A 701 -19.23 -5.20 15.67
CA GLN A 701 -20.08 -4.01 15.87
C GLN A 701 -21.57 -4.37 15.87
N ASN A 702 -21.95 -5.41 16.59
CA ASN A 702 -23.30 -5.98 16.66
C ASN A 702 -23.89 -6.47 15.33
N ARG A 703 -23.08 -6.69 14.30
CA ARG A 703 -23.50 -7.24 13.02
C ARG A 703 -23.01 -8.68 12.90
N PHE A 704 -23.93 -9.61 12.68
CA PHE A 704 -23.65 -11.01 12.37
C PHE A 704 -23.13 -11.11 10.95
N ARG A 705 -22.11 -11.95 10.74
CA ARG A 705 -21.39 -12.07 9.46
C ARG A 705 -21.44 -13.50 8.96
N TRP A 706 -21.89 -13.65 7.71
CA TRP A 706 -21.91 -14.89 6.98
C TRP A 706 -21.20 -14.73 5.65
N ARG A 707 -20.79 -15.83 5.03
CA ARG A 707 -20.11 -15.81 3.75
C ARG A 707 -20.39 -17.04 2.90
N ILE A 708 -20.19 -16.87 1.59
CA ILE A 708 -20.15 -17.92 0.58
C ILE A 708 -18.80 -17.79 -0.13
N ILE A 709 -18.17 -18.94 -0.39
CA ILE A 709 -16.93 -19.02 -1.19
C ILE A 709 -17.28 -19.75 -2.48
N ILE A 710 -16.87 -19.18 -3.60
CA ILE A 710 -16.99 -19.78 -4.92
C ILE A 710 -15.58 -19.93 -5.49
N LYS A 711 -15.22 -21.13 -5.95
CA LYS A 711 -13.97 -21.39 -6.69
C LYS A 711 -14.31 -21.58 -8.16
N GLY A 712 -13.63 -20.89 -9.06
CA GLY A 712 -13.81 -20.98 -10.51
C GLY A 712 -13.09 -19.83 -11.21
N ILE A 713 -12.77 -19.99 -12.49
CA ILE A 713 -12.07 -18.95 -13.25
C ILE A 713 -13.01 -17.77 -13.54
N MET A 714 -12.57 -16.57 -13.18
CA MET A 714 -13.34 -15.36 -13.33
C MET A 714 -13.39 -14.90 -14.79
N THR A 715 -14.50 -15.19 -15.47
CA THR A 715 -14.79 -14.76 -16.85
C THR A 715 -15.64 -13.48 -16.86
N GLU A 716 -15.78 -12.85 -18.04
CA GLU A 716 -16.72 -11.72 -18.22
C GLU A 716 -18.16 -12.11 -17.89
N ASN A 717 -18.57 -13.33 -18.29
CA ASN A 717 -19.90 -13.87 -17.96
C ASN A 717 -20.09 -14.00 -16.44
N ALA A 718 -19.12 -14.59 -15.75
CA ALA A 718 -19.14 -14.70 -14.28
C ALA A 718 -19.22 -13.32 -13.61
N ASN A 719 -18.48 -12.34 -14.12
CA ASN A 719 -18.54 -10.96 -13.64
C ASN A 719 -19.95 -10.35 -13.89
N GLY A 720 -20.55 -10.63 -15.04
CA GLY A 720 -21.92 -10.22 -15.36
C GLY A 720 -22.94 -10.80 -14.37
N ILE A 721 -22.89 -12.10 -14.08
CA ILE A 721 -23.75 -12.79 -13.12
C ILE A 721 -23.63 -12.18 -11.71
N LEU A 722 -22.43 -11.90 -11.25
CA LEU A 722 -22.17 -11.30 -9.94
C LEU A 722 -22.71 -9.87 -9.84
N ASN A 723 -22.53 -9.06 -10.89
CA ASN A 723 -23.07 -7.70 -10.95
C ASN A 723 -24.62 -7.70 -11.03
N GLU A 724 -25.20 -8.59 -11.81
CA GLU A 724 -26.66 -8.75 -11.89
C GLU A 724 -27.24 -9.16 -10.53
N TYR A 725 -26.59 -10.11 -9.82
CA TYR A 725 -26.96 -10.48 -8.46
C TYR A 725 -26.96 -9.29 -7.52
N LEU A 726 -25.93 -8.45 -7.55
CA LEU A 726 -25.88 -7.25 -6.72
C LEU A 726 -27.02 -6.28 -7.00
N GLN A 727 -27.36 -6.06 -8.26
CA GLN A 727 -28.51 -5.22 -8.64
C GLN A 727 -29.82 -5.80 -8.08
N LYS A 728 -30.05 -7.11 -8.25
CA LYS A 728 -31.22 -7.81 -7.70
C LYS A 728 -31.27 -7.70 -6.18
N PHE A 729 -30.12 -7.91 -5.52
CA PHE A 729 -30.04 -7.83 -4.06
C PHE A 729 -30.44 -6.44 -3.52
N TYR A 730 -29.94 -5.37 -4.16
CA TYR A 730 -30.27 -4.00 -3.70
C TYR A 730 -31.71 -3.59 -4.04
N ASN A 731 -32.33 -4.17 -5.06
CA ASN A 731 -33.73 -3.97 -5.40
C ASN A 731 -34.66 -4.66 -4.36
N CYS A 732 -34.25 -5.74 -3.71
CA CYS A 732 -35.01 -6.45 -2.66
C CYS A 732 -35.19 -5.67 -1.34
N ASN A 733 -34.59 -4.49 -1.21
CA ASN A 733 -34.78 -3.57 -0.08
C ASN A 733 -34.46 -4.14 1.33
N TYR A 734 -33.46 -5.01 1.45
CA TYR A 734 -32.98 -5.47 2.76
C TYR A 734 -32.38 -4.27 3.53
N LYS A 735 -33.11 -3.80 4.58
CA LYS A 735 -32.74 -2.59 5.32
C LYS A 735 -31.47 -2.76 6.16
N ASN A 736 -31.27 -3.94 6.74
CA ASN A 736 -30.23 -4.21 7.74
C ASN A 736 -29.07 -5.03 7.20
N THR A 737 -29.21 -5.69 6.06
CA THR A 737 -28.20 -6.59 5.51
C THR A 737 -27.38 -5.90 4.41
N LYS A 738 -26.05 -6.01 4.50
CA LYS A 738 -25.09 -5.59 3.49
C LYS A 738 -24.47 -6.81 2.84
N VAL A 739 -24.17 -6.70 1.53
CA VAL A 739 -23.43 -7.70 0.77
C VAL A 739 -22.15 -7.09 0.24
N THR A 740 -21.07 -7.88 0.20
CA THR A 740 -19.79 -7.54 -0.40
C THR A 740 -19.32 -8.69 -1.27
N ILE A 741 -18.67 -8.39 -2.40
CA ILE A 741 -18.03 -9.40 -3.24
C ILE A 741 -16.56 -9.01 -3.39
N GLU A 742 -15.69 -9.99 -3.25
CA GLU A 742 -14.25 -9.82 -3.40
C GLU A 742 -13.64 -11.01 -4.15
N ILE A 743 -12.78 -10.70 -5.13
CA ILE A 743 -12.06 -11.72 -5.90
C ILE A 743 -10.65 -11.84 -5.35
N ASN A 744 -10.19 -13.07 -5.11
CA ASN A 744 -8.87 -13.41 -4.58
C ASN A 744 -8.51 -12.55 -3.35
N PRO A 745 -9.31 -12.60 -2.27
CA PRO A 745 -9.12 -11.74 -1.10
C PRO A 745 -7.74 -11.94 -0.47
N ASN A 746 -7.15 -10.85 0.05
CA ASN A 746 -5.89 -10.92 0.79
C ASN A 746 -6.03 -11.68 2.10
N ASN A 747 -7.23 -11.67 2.67
CA ASN A 747 -7.55 -12.32 3.92
C ASN A 747 -8.95 -12.93 3.83
N MET A 748 -9.08 -14.17 4.29
CA MET A 748 -10.34 -14.88 4.31
C MET A 748 -11.17 -14.61 5.59
N MET A 749 -10.74 -13.69 6.47
CA MET A 749 -11.45 -13.33 7.71
C MET A 749 -12.72 -12.50 7.49
#